data_120cca4510274f0dfed163696eb33098
#
_entry.id   120cca4510274f0dfed163696eb33098
#
_cell.length_a   1.000
_cell.length_b   1.000
_cell.length_c   1.000
_cell.angle_alpha   90.00
_cell.angle_beta   90.00
_cell.angle_gamma   90.00
#
_symmetry.space_group_name_H-M   'P 1'
#
loop_
_entity.id
_entity.type
_entity.pdbx_description
1 polymer ?
#
loop_
_entity_poly.entity_id
_entity_poly.type
_entity_poly.pdbx_seq_one_letter_code
_entity_poly.pdbx_strand_id
1 'polypeptide(L)'
;MLSQINSPADLASLSQADLIELSAEIRALLIEKVSKTGGHLGPNLGVVELTVAIHRVFESPKDVIVFDTGHQSYVHKMLTGRGDAFDTLRQRGGISGYPNRRESEHDVIENSHASTALSWGDGISRGFSLQGAKDRHVVVVVGDGALTGGMSWEALNNIAPEQKRNLVIVVNDNERSYSPTIGGVATYLSTLRVTSGYEKFLDWGKEVLHKTPVVGMPIYETLHGMKKGSKDIVAPQGMFEDLGLKYLGPIDGHDVAAMERALQQAKEYGAPILVHAITEKGKGHKPAVADEAEKFHAVGVIDPESGEPLAKSGTSWTKVFAQELVEIGKTRSDIVAITAAMLGPTGLDQFQAAYPERTIDVGIAEQHAVTSAAGLAFTGIHPVVAVYSTFLNRAFDQLLLDVALHKAGVTFVLDRSGVTGDDGPSHHGIWDLALTGIVPTMHVAAPRDGARLKELLREAVAINDAPSMVRFPKGTVQEDIPAFERRDGIDVLYRGESADVLMISVGAMAAIAVEAASSAYREGVGVTVIDPRWVKPLPESLVRMAERYKSVVVLEDGIRHAGIGSSISEMFRDAGVLIPLHSIGVPLEFIEHSKRGEILSDIGITAQNISRSVVEWSSTLKEEMQFPSDENADRKQPR
;
A
#
# COMPACT_ATOMS: atom_id res chain seq x y z
N MET A 1 5.69 -2.05 -34.14
CA MET A 1 6.89 -2.68 -33.56
C MET A 1 6.57 -3.41 -32.26
N LEU A 2 5.93 -2.77 -31.29
CA LEU A 2 5.56 -3.38 -29.98
C LEU A 2 4.75 -4.66 -30.13
N SER A 3 3.82 -4.75 -31.07
CA SER A 3 3.03 -5.97 -31.36
C SER A 3 3.87 -7.18 -31.83
N GLN A 4 5.14 -6.99 -32.12
CA GLN A 4 6.08 -8.06 -32.49
C GLN A 4 6.94 -8.52 -31.31
N ILE A 5 6.87 -7.83 -30.17
CA ILE A 5 7.60 -8.18 -28.95
C ILE A 5 6.75 -9.14 -28.13
N ASN A 6 7.11 -10.41 -28.15
CA ASN A 6 6.45 -11.46 -27.37
C ASN A 6 7.31 -11.92 -26.17
N SER A 7 8.60 -11.61 -26.22
CA SER A 7 9.56 -11.93 -25.16
C SER A 7 10.69 -10.91 -25.11
N PRO A 8 11.40 -10.78 -24.00
CA PRO A 8 12.59 -9.91 -23.93
C PRO A 8 13.68 -10.23 -24.98
N ALA A 9 13.75 -11.47 -25.43
CA ALA A 9 14.72 -11.89 -26.43
C ALA A 9 14.53 -11.16 -27.78
N ASP A 10 13.30 -10.76 -28.11
CA ASP A 10 12.99 -10.05 -29.34
C ASP A 10 13.64 -8.66 -29.41
N LEU A 11 13.99 -8.08 -28.25
CA LEU A 11 14.69 -6.79 -28.17
C LEU A 11 16.13 -6.86 -28.65
N ALA A 12 16.77 -8.03 -28.67
CA ALA A 12 18.20 -8.19 -28.96
C ALA A 12 18.55 -7.74 -30.36
N SER A 13 17.65 -7.90 -31.33
CA SER A 13 17.87 -7.58 -32.73
C SER A 13 17.60 -6.11 -33.09
N LEU A 14 17.00 -5.33 -32.20
CA LEU A 14 16.59 -3.95 -32.48
C LEU A 14 17.78 -2.99 -32.47
N SER A 15 17.82 -2.10 -33.46
CA SER A 15 18.77 -0.99 -33.51
C SER A 15 18.41 0.11 -32.51
N GLN A 16 19.31 1.05 -32.25
CA GLN A 16 19.01 2.20 -31.39
C GLN A 16 17.85 3.06 -31.91
N ALA A 17 17.69 3.17 -33.23
CA ALA A 17 16.55 3.87 -33.84
C ALA A 17 15.24 3.13 -33.56
N ASP A 18 15.24 1.80 -33.70
CA ASP A 18 14.06 0.96 -33.38
C ASP A 18 13.68 1.05 -31.92
N LEU A 19 14.66 1.13 -30.98
CA LEU A 19 14.39 1.27 -29.55
C LEU A 19 13.77 2.61 -29.20
N ILE A 20 14.12 3.68 -29.90
CA ILE A 20 13.47 5.01 -29.74
C ILE A 20 12.01 4.93 -30.18
N GLU A 21 11.75 4.31 -31.35
CA GLU A 21 10.40 4.11 -31.87
C GLU A 21 9.58 3.21 -30.95
N LEU A 22 10.13 2.09 -30.49
CA LEU A 22 9.49 1.18 -29.53
C LEU A 22 9.13 1.92 -28.23
N SER A 23 10.03 2.74 -27.69
CA SER A 23 9.77 3.53 -26.48
C SER A 23 8.61 4.50 -26.68
N ALA A 24 8.48 5.11 -27.86
CA ALA A 24 7.35 5.97 -28.19
C ALA A 24 6.02 5.19 -28.30
N GLU A 25 6.03 4.01 -28.95
CA GLU A 25 4.85 3.14 -29.04
C GLU A 25 4.40 2.65 -27.64
N ILE A 26 5.34 2.24 -26.78
CA ILE A 26 5.03 1.83 -25.38
C ILE A 26 4.35 2.97 -24.63
N ARG A 27 4.87 4.21 -24.73
CA ARG A 27 4.23 5.37 -24.08
C ARG A 27 2.83 5.64 -24.60
N ALA A 28 2.65 5.59 -25.91
CA ALA A 28 1.34 5.79 -26.52
C ALA A 28 0.33 4.74 -26.02
N LEU A 29 0.75 3.47 -25.95
CA LEU A 29 -0.09 2.38 -25.44
C LEU A 29 -0.40 2.56 -23.95
N LEU A 30 0.57 2.94 -23.12
CA LEU A 30 0.38 3.23 -21.70
C LEU A 30 -0.65 4.33 -21.49
N ILE A 31 -0.52 5.45 -22.22
CA ILE A 31 -1.48 6.56 -22.13
C ILE A 31 -2.87 6.09 -22.56
N GLU A 32 -2.99 5.39 -23.69
CA GLU A 32 -4.28 4.89 -24.18
C GLU A 32 -4.95 3.93 -23.19
N LYS A 33 -4.24 2.91 -22.74
CA LYS A 33 -4.83 1.82 -21.94
C LYS A 33 -5.09 2.25 -20.49
N VAL A 34 -4.11 2.88 -19.84
CA VAL A 34 -4.24 3.29 -18.44
C VAL A 34 -5.27 4.40 -18.27
N SER A 35 -5.44 5.29 -19.25
CA SER A 35 -6.54 6.28 -19.22
C SER A 35 -7.92 5.64 -19.23
N LYS A 36 -8.08 4.46 -19.85
CA LYS A 36 -9.36 3.72 -19.91
C LYS A 36 -9.63 2.85 -18.69
N THR A 37 -8.58 2.25 -18.12
CA THR A 37 -8.72 1.27 -17.02
C THR A 37 -8.43 1.86 -15.64
N GLY A 38 -7.73 2.97 -15.59
CA GLY A 38 -7.06 3.46 -14.40
C GLY A 38 -5.76 2.70 -14.13
N GLY A 39 -4.91 3.24 -13.26
CA GLY A 39 -3.65 2.62 -12.88
C GLY A 39 -2.51 3.62 -12.65
N HIS A 40 -1.28 3.11 -12.61
CA HIS A 40 -0.07 3.90 -12.36
C HIS A 40 0.50 4.43 -13.67
N LEU A 41 0.08 5.63 -14.11
CA LEU A 41 0.48 6.16 -15.41
C LEU A 41 1.85 6.85 -15.34
N GLY A 42 2.00 7.87 -14.51
CA GLY A 42 3.22 8.68 -14.44
C GLY A 42 4.49 7.88 -14.11
N PRO A 43 4.49 6.99 -13.12
CA PRO A 43 5.64 6.13 -12.81
C PRO A 43 6.08 5.27 -13.99
N ASN A 44 5.14 4.68 -14.73
CA ASN A 44 5.46 3.81 -15.87
C ASN A 44 5.96 4.59 -17.10
N LEU A 45 5.43 5.79 -17.34
CA LEU A 45 5.95 6.67 -18.39
C LEU A 45 7.41 7.07 -18.15
N GLY A 46 7.81 7.16 -16.88
CA GLY A 46 9.18 7.52 -16.49
C GLY A 46 10.22 6.43 -16.66
N VAL A 47 9.84 5.16 -16.75
CA VAL A 47 10.78 4.02 -16.71
C VAL A 47 10.84 3.23 -18.02
N VAL A 48 10.36 3.78 -19.13
CA VAL A 48 10.28 3.04 -20.40
C VAL A 48 11.67 2.64 -20.88
N GLU A 49 12.57 3.58 -21.12
CA GLU A 49 13.92 3.32 -21.63
C GLU A 49 14.75 2.53 -20.62
N LEU A 50 14.62 2.83 -19.32
CA LEU A 50 15.28 2.09 -18.25
C LEU A 50 14.90 0.61 -18.29
N THR A 51 13.59 0.29 -18.41
CA THR A 51 13.10 -1.10 -18.44
C THR A 51 13.53 -1.82 -19.72
N VAL A 52 13.51 -1.13 -20.87
CA VAL A 52 14.02 -1.66 -22.13
C VAL A 52 15.51 -2.02 -21.98
N ALA A 53 16.34 -1.13 -21.44
CA ALA A 53 17.76 -1.37 -21.25
C ALA A 53 18.03 -2.55 -20.30
N ILE A 54 17.26 -2.69 -19.22
CA ILE A 54 17.36 -3.84 -18.31
C ILE A 54 17.12 -5.15 -19.08
N HIS A 55 16.03 -5.24 -19.85
CA HIS A 55 15.70 -6.44 -20.62
C HIS A 55 16.62 -6.74 -21.80
N ARG A 56 17.39 -5.76 -22.27
CA ARG A 56 18.42 -5.99 -23.29
C ARG A 56 19.72 -6.54 -22.71
N VAL A 57 19.99 -6.25 -21.45
CA VAL A 57 21.24 -6.66 -20.78
C VAL A 57 21.05 -7.97 -19.99
N PHE A 58 19.90 -8.17 -19.37
CA PHE A 58 19.64 -9.32 -18.52
C PHE A 58 18.62 -10.27 -19.14
N GLU A 59 18.87 -11.58 -19.02
CA GLU A 59 18.09 -12.65 -19.65
C GLU A 59 16.96 -13.12 -18.72
N SER A 60 15.86 -12.33 -18.60
CA SER A 60 14.69 -12.76 -17.83
C SER A 60 13.94 -13.88 -18.57
N PRO A 61 13.47 -14.97 -17.88
CA PRO A 61 13.42 -15.17 -16.41
C PRO A 61 14.65 -15.83 -15.80
N LYS A 62 15.69 -16.18 -16.59
CA LYS A 62 16.94 -16.74 -16.07
C LYS A 62 17.58 -15.79 -15.05
N ASP A 63 17.76 -14.52 -15.43
CA ASP A 63 18.10 -13.43 -14.53
C ASP A 63 16.80 -12.92 -13.90
N VAL A 64 16.80 -12.69 -12.58
CA VAL A 64 15.62 -12.26 -11.85
C VAL A 64 15.57 -10.74 -11.77
N ILE A 65 14.46 -10.16 -12.19
CA ILE A 65 14.19 -8.72 -12.10
C ILE A 65 13.12 -8.49 -11.05
N VAL A 66 13.41 -7.66 -10.05
CA VAL A 66 12.53 -7.33 -8.93
C VAL A 66 12.24 -5.83 -8.94
N PHE A 67 10.97 -5.46 -8.93
CA PHE A 67 10.55 -4.06 -8.83
C PHE A 67 10.05 -3.76 -7.41
N ASP A 68 10.66 -2.77 -6.75
CA ASP A 68 10.15 -2.29 -5.46
C ASP A 68 8.77 -1.66 -5.64
N THR A 69 7.85 -1.94 -4.70
CA THR A 69 6.45 -1.56 -4.82
C THR A 69 5.74 -2.21 -6.03
N GLY A 70 6.44 -2.48 -7.11
CA GLY A 70 5.91 -3.13 -8.31
C GLY A 70 5.00 -2.27 -9.22
N HIS A 71 4.69 -1.03 -8.83
CA HIS A 71 3.82 -0.13 -9.59
C HIS A 71 4.45 0.40 -10.89
N GLN A 72 5.77 0.23 -11.07
CA GLN A 72 6.54 0.63 -12.24
C GLN A 72 6.81 -0.56 -13.19
N SER A 73 5.99 -1.60 -13.17
CA SER A 73 6.23 -2.85 -13.91
C SER A 73 5.41 -3.00 -15.19
N TYR A 74 4.65 -1.99 -15.61
CA TYR A 74 3.81 -2.12 -16.81
C TYR A 74 4.64 -2.32 -18.08
N VAL A 75 5.73 -1.60 -18.21
CA VAL A 75 6.67 -1.79 -19.34
C VAL A 75 7.26 -3.20 -19.32
N HIS A 76 7.67 -3.71 -18.16
CA HIS A 76 8.09 -5.09 -17.98
C HIS A 76 7.02 -6.09 -18.45
N LYS A 77 5.75 -5.88 -18.07
CA LYS A 77 4.64 -6.74 -18.51
C LYS A 77 4.50 -6.71 -20.04
N MET A 78 4.58 -5.53 -20.66
CA MET A 78 4.51 -5.40 -22.14
C MET A 78 5.64 -6.15 -22.82
N LEU A 79 6.88 -6.00 -22.36
CA LEU A 79 8.06 -6.62 -22.93
C LEU A 79 8.15 -8.14 -22.68
N THR A 80 7.35 -8.66 -21.76
CA THR A 80 7.23 -10.09 -21.44
C THR A 80 5.95 -10.73 -22.00
N GLY A 81 5.42 -10.19 -23.12
CA GLY A 81 4.35 -10.77 -23.90
C GLY A 81 2.92 -10.49 -23.42
N ARG A 82 2.74 -9.53 -22.50
CA ARG A 82 1.41 -9.20 -21.94
C ARG A 82 0.84 -7.87 -22.45
N GLY A 83 1.37 -7.32 -23.53
CA GLY A 83 0.93 -6.03 -24.09
C GLY A 83 -0.57 -5.98 -24.43
N ASP A 84 -1.08 -7.02 -25.05
CA ASP A 84 -2.49 -7.11 -25.47
C ASP A 84 -3.47 -7.23 -24.29
N ALA A 85 -2.99 -7.69 -23.13
CA ALA A 85 -3.83 -7.87 -21.94
C ALA A 85 -4.13 -6.55 -21.20
N PHE A 86 -3.52 -5.43 -21.61
CA PHE A 86 -3.74 -4.13 -20.95
C PHE A 86 -5.16 -3.57 -21.09
N ASP A 87 -5.97 -4.10 -22.00
CA ASP A 87 -7.41 -3.76 -22.07
C ASP A 87 -8.17 -4.19 -20.81
N THR A 88 -7.64 -5.15 -20.07
CA THR A 88 -8.24 -5.68 -18.84
C THR A 88 -7.39 -5.38 -17.60
N LEU A 89 -6.47 -4.41 -17.67
CA LEU A 89 -5.62 -4.02 -16.56
C LEU A 89 -6.46 -3.69 -15.32
N ARG A 90 -6.15 -4.33 -14.18
CA ARG A 90 -6.82 -4.13 -12.87
C ARG A 90 -8.32 -4.48 -12.85
N GLN A 91 -8.80 -5.16 -13.89
CA GLN A 91 -10.18 -5.63 -13.97
C GLN A 91 -10.27 -7.12 -13.59
N ARG A 92 -11.46 -7.56 -13.24
CA ARG A 92 -11.73 -8.95 -12.87
C ARG A 92 -11.27 -9.92 -13.95
N GLY A 93 -10.40 -10.86 -13.58
CA GLY A 93 -9.83 -11.85 -14.50
C GLY A 93 -8.83 -11.29 -15.50
N GLY A 94 -8.50 -10.00 -15.41
CA GLY A 94 -7.46 -9.34 -16.19
C GLY A 94 -6.11 -9.33 -15.51
N ILE A 95 -5.15 -8.57 -16.08
CA ILE A 95 -3.81 -8.44 -15.49
C ILE A 95 -3.80 -7.48 -14.29
N SER A 96 -2.97 -7.84 -13.30
CA SER A 96 -2.74 -7.03 -12.10
C SER A 96 -1.99 -5.74 -12.42
N GLY A 97 -2.22 -4.69 -11.62
CA GLY A 97 -1.44 -3.47 -11.62
C GLY A 97 -0.04 -3.60 -10.99
N TYR A 98 0.35 -4.81 -10.59
CA TYR A 98 1.64 -5.16 -9.99
C TYR A 98 2.15 -6.47 -10.59
N PRO A 99 3.43 -6.85 -10.41
CA PRO A 99 3.90 -8.18 -10.78
C PRO A 99 3.04 -9.26 -10.14
N ASN A 100 2.73 -10.32 -10.90
CA ASN A 100 1.93 -11.43 -10.42
C ASN A 100 2.45 -12.75 -10.97
N ARG A 101 2.87 -13.64 -10.09
CA ARG A 101 3.49 -14.95 -10.41
C ARG A 101 2.56 -15.88 -11.19
N ARG A 102 1.24 -15.67 -11.10
CA ARG A 102 0.26 -16.45 -11.86
C ARG A 102 0.14 -15.98 -13.31
N GLU A 103 0.58 -14.73 -13.60
CA GLU A 103 0.52 -14.17 -14.94
C GLU A 103 1.73 -14.57 -15.78
N SER A 104 2.92 -14.65 -15.16
CA SER A 104 4.16 -14.86 -15.89
C SER A 104 5.29 -15.40 -15.00
N GLU A 105 6.15 -16.25 -15.58
CA GLU A 105 7.39 -16.71 -14.96
C GLU A 105 8.43 -15.59 -14.78
N HIS A 106 8.26 -14.47 -15.45
CA HIS A 106 9.09 -13.28 -15.31
C HIS A 106 8.79 -12.51 -14.02
N ASP A 107 7.62 -12.71 -13.41
CA ASP A 107 7.19 -12.07 -12.18
C ASP A 107 7.51 -12.98 -10.98
N VAL A 108 8.51 -12.62 -10.18
CA VAL A 108 9.00 -13.48 -9.08
C VAL A 108 8.36 -13.12 -7.74
N ILE A 109 7.96 -11.86 -7.56
CA ILE A 109 7.47 -11.33 -6.27
C ILE A 109 6.16 -10.60 -6.48
N GLU A 110 5.21 -10.84 -5.58
CA GLU A 110 3.90 -10.19 -5.52
C GLU A 110 3.81 -9.35 -4.25
N ASN A 111 4.53 -8.23 -4.20
CA ASN A 111 4.48 -7.35 -3.03
C ASN A 111 4.53 -5.88 -3.48
N SER A 112 3.46 -5.13 -3.16
CA SER A 112 3.37 -3.70 -3.46
C SER A 112 3.59 -2.79 -2.25
N HIS A 113 4.08 -3.32 -1.13
CA HIS A 113 4.61 -2.51 -0.02
C HIS A 113 6.05 -2.13 -0.30
N ALA A 114 6.35 -0.83 -0.30
CA ALA A 114 7.67 -0.29 -0.65
C ALA A 114 8.80 -0.78 0.29
N SER A 115 10.04 -0.63 -0.17
CA SER A 115 11.28 -0.90 0.58
C SER A 115 11.61 -2.37 0.83
N THR A 116 10.89 -3.32 0.22
CA THR A 116 11.13 -4.76 0.43
C THR A 116 12.04 -5.39 -0.62
N ALA A 117 12.14 -4.79 -1.81
CA ALA A 117 12.80 -5.41 -2.97
C ALA A 117 14.30 -5.66 -2.76
N LEU A 118 15.00 -4.79 -2.02
CA LEU A 118 16.42 -4.99 -1.70
C LEU A 118 16.65 -6.25 -0.86
N SER A 119 15.79 -6.52 0.12
CA SER A 119 15.85 -7.73 0.94
C SER A 119 15.53 -8.98 0.12
N TRP A 120 14.56 -8.90 -0.79
CA TRP A 120 14.30 -9.96 -1.76
C TRP A 120 15.51 -10.23 -2.66
N GLY A 121 16.10 -9.17 -3.22
CA GLY A 121 17.29 -9.25 -4.07
C GLY A 121 18.49 -9.86 -3.33
N ASP A 122 18.70 -9.45 -2.08
CA ASP A 122 19.75 -10.04 -1.22
C ASP A 122 19.51 -11.54 -1.02
N GLY A 123 18.31 -11.94 -0.63
CA GLY A 123 17.96 -13.34 -0.40
C GLY A 123 18.10 -14.21 -1.64
N ILE A 124 17.58 -13.75 -2.78
CA ILE A 124 17.65 -14.50 -4.06
C ILE A 124 19.11 -14.64 -4.52
N SER A 125 19.90 -13.54 -4.47
CA SER A 125 21.31 -13.57 -4.90
C SER A 125 22.17 -14.47 -3.99
N ARG A 126 21.90 -14.50 -2.69
CA ARG A 126 22.50 -15.46 -1.76
C ARG A 126 22.12 -16.91 -2.13
N GLY A 127 20.83 -17.16 -2.43
CA GLY A 127 20.37 -18.46 -2.87
C GLY A 127 21.10 -18.95 -4.13
N PHE A 128 21.24 -18.10 -5.16
CA PHE A 128 22.01 -18.43 -6.36
C PHE A 128 23.48 -18.72 -6.05
N SER A 129 24.10 -17.92 -5.19
CA SER A 129 25.50 -18.14 -4.78
C SER A 129 25.68 -19.48 -4.07
N LEU A 130 24.77 -19.83 -3.14
CA LEU A 130 24.78 -21.11 -2.41
C LEU A 130 24.57 -22.33 -3.34
N GLN A 131 23.77 -22.17 -4.40
CA GLN A 131 23.54 -23.18 -5.42
C GLN A 131 24.66 -23.27 -6.45
N GLY A 132 25.64 -22.36 -6.42
CA GLY A 132 26.72 -22.29 -7.42
C GLY A 132 26.29 -21.77 -8.78
N ALA A 133 25.11 -21.12 -8.88
CA ALA A 133 24.55 -20.53 -10.10
C ALA A 133 25.21 -19.19 -10.42
N LYS A 134 26.48 -19.21 -10.78
CA LYS A 134 27.32 -18.01 -10.99
C LYS A 134 26.98 -17.19 -12.25
N ASP A 135 26.22 -17.77 -13.16
CA ASP A 135 25.78 -17.18 -14.43
C ASP A 135 24.39 -16.52 -14.35
N ARG A 136 23.80 -16.48 -13.15
CA ARG A 136 22.51 -15.82 -12.92
C ARG A 136 22.70 -14.51 -12.15
N HIS A 137 21.90 -13.51 -12.52
CA HIS A 137 21.91 -12.19 -11.91
C HIS A 137 20.58 -11.89 -11.24
N VAL A 138 20.63 -11.00 -10.26
CA VAL A 138 19.43 -10.40 -9.67
C VAL A 138 19.52 -8.89 -9.88
N VAL A 139 18.50 -8.32 -10.50
CA VAL A 139 18.35 -6.88 -10.72
C VAL A 139 17.22 -6.38 -9.86
N VAL A 140 17.49 -5.44 -8.97
CA VAL A 140 16.47 -4.80 -8.12
C VAL A 140 16.28 -3.37 -8.59
N VAL A 141 15.08 -3.03 -9.03
CA VAL A 141 14.69 -1.66 -9.37
C VAL A 141 13.99 -1.04 -8.17
N VAL A 142 14.59 -0.03 -7.57
CA VAL A 142 14.08 0.65 -6.38
C VAL A 142 13.93 2.15 -6.64
N GLY A 143 12.76 2.71 -6.32
CA GLY A 143 12.53 4.16 -6.42
C GLY A 143 13.22 4.92 -5.27
N ASP A 144 13.57 6.18 -5.52
CA ASP A 144 14.14 7.09 -4.51
C ASP A 144 13.25 7.23 -3.27
N GLY A 145 11.93 7.26 -3.45
CA GLY A 145 10.96 7.25 -2.34
C GLY A 145 11.07 6.00 -1.46
N ALA A 146 11.26 4.81 -2.06
CA ALA A 146 11.38 3.57 -1.32
C ALA A 146 12.69 3.48 -0.51
N LEU A 147 13.71 4.25 -0.87
CA LEU A 147 14.94 4.37 -0.07
C LEU A 147 14.74 5.17 1.23
N THR A 148 13.63 5.85 1.42
CA THR A 148 13.32 6.52 2.70
C THR A 148 12.85 5.54 3.77
N GLY A 149 12.43 4.33 3.39
CA GLY A 149 11.98 3.30 4.33
C GLY A 149 13.12 2.57 5.03
N GLY A 150 12.94 2.28 6.31
CA GLY A 150 13.96 1.64 7.16
C GLY A 150 14.45 0.30 6.63
N MET A 151 13.55 -0.53 6.09
CA MET A 151 13.90 -1.86 5.56
C MET A 151 14.89 -1.80 4.39
N SER A 152 14.87 -0.73 3.58
CA SER A 152 15.90 -0.52 2.54
C SER A 152 17.29 -0.35 3.16
N TRP A 153 17.41 0.35 4.29
CA TRP A 153 18.67 0.55 5.01
C TRP A 153 19.15 -0.71 5.72
N GLU A 154 18.22 -1.49 6.28
CA GLU A 154 18.53 -2.82 6.81
C GLU A 154 19.13 -3.72 5.72
N ALA A 155 18.54 -3.72 4.53
CA ALA A 155 19.04 -4.49 3.40
C ALA A 155 20.42 -3.98 2.93
N LEU A 156 20.58 -2.68 2.71
CA LEU A 156 21.87 -2.08 2.30
C LEU A 156 22.99 -2.39 3.29
N ASN A 157 22.70 -2.31 4.60
CA ASN A 157 23.66 -2.65 5.66
C ASN A 157 24.08 -4.15 5.64
N ASN A 158 23.21 -5.04 5.14
CA ASN A 158 23.44 -6.48 5.08
C ASN A 158 23.96 -6.98 3.72
N ILE A 159 23.90 -6.15 2.68
CA ILE A 159 24.48 -6.46 1.37
C ILE A 159 26.00 -6.25 1.46
N ALA A 160 26.72 -7.30 1.85
CA ALA A 160 28.16 -7.24 2.02
C ALA A 160 28.90 -7.29 0.67
N PRO A 161 29.74 -6.30 0.34
CA PRO A 161 30.46 -6.24 -0.94
C PRO A 161 31.52 -7.34 -1.09
N GLU A 162 31.99 -7.90 0.01
CA GLU A 162 33.00 -8.98 0.04
C GLU A 162 32.44 -10.31 -0.47
N GLN A 163 31.12 -10.49 -0.45
CA GLN A 163 30.48 -11.67 -1.01
C GLN A 163 30.28 -11.51 -2.51
N LYS A 164 31.02 -12.26 -3.31
CA LYS A 164 30.86 -12.29 -4.78
C LYS A 164 29.48 -12.82 -5.15
N ARG A 165 28.55 -11.91 -5.39
CA ARG A 165 27.15 -12.17 -5.76
C ARG A 165 26.75 -11.24 -6.89
N ASN A 166 26.06 -11.77 -7.86
CA ASN A 166 25.56 -11.01 -9.00
C ASN A 166 24.27 -10.26 -8.63
N LEU A 167 24.41 -9.16 -7.89
CA LEU A 167 23.31 -8.30 -7.48
C LEU A 167 23.50 -6.89 -8.01
N VAL A 168 22.60 -6.45 -8.87
CA VAL A 168 22.58 -5.10 -9.42
C VAL A 168 21.38 -4.35 -8.83
N ILE A 169 21.66 -3.24 -8.15
CA ILE A 169 20.65 -2.36 -7.55
C ILE A 169 20.51 -1.15 -8.48
N VAL A 170 19.35 -0.99 -9.10
CA VAL A 170 19.03 0.16 -9.95
C VAL A 170 18.17 1.13 -9.16
N VAL A 171 18.73 2.27 -8.78
CA VAL A 171 17.98 3.36 -8.15
C VAL A 171 17.36 4.20 -9.26
N ASN A 172 16.03 4.13 -9.35
CA ASN A 172 15.23 5.00 -10.20
C ASN A 172 14.92 6.30 -9.47
N ASP A 173 15.66 7.33 -9.75
CA ASP A 173 15.59 8.62 -9.10
C ASP A 173 14.77 9.61 -9.94
N ASN A 174 13.55 9.90 -9.52
CA ASN A 174 12.63 10.86 -10.14
C ASN A 174 12.11 11.92 -9.18
N GLU A 175 12.75 12.06 -8.00
CA GLU A 175 12.44 13.02 -6.93
C GLU A 175 11.08 12.86 -6.25
N ARG A 176 10.34 11.81 -6.54
CA ARG A 176 8.95 11.70 -6.05
C ARG A 176 8.50 10.26 -5.81
N SER A 177 7.74 10.11 -4.71
CA SER A 177 6.74 9.04 -4.56
C SER A 177 5.35 9.59 -4.96
N TYR A 178 4.32 9.55 -4.11
CA TYR A 178 3.13 10.40 -4.26
C TYR A 178 3.51 11.87 -4.09
N SER A 179 4.22 12.21 -3.02
CA SER A 179 4.78 13.52 -2.72
C SER A 179 6.25 13.60 -3.14
N PRO A 180 6.86 14.78 -3.20
CA PRO A 180 8.31 14.92 -3.34
C PRO A 180 9.04 14.10 -2.28
N THR A 181 10.11 13.40 -2.69
CA THR A 181 10.96 12.65 -1.76
C THR A 181 11.63 13.61 -0.78
N ILE A 182 11.57 13.31 0.51
CA ILE A 182 12.01 14.21 1.59
C ILE A 182 13.16 13.62 2.43
N GLY A 183 13.74 14.47 3.26
CA GLY A 183 14.76 14.09 4.25
C GLY A 183 16.18 14.01 3.67
N GLY A 184 17.10 13.49 4.49
CA GLY A 184 18.53 13.44 4.17
C GLY A 184 18.86 12.63 2.92
N VAL A 185 18.10 11.57 2.64
CA VAL A 185 18.27 10.74 1.42
C VAL A 185 17.97 11.54 0.17
N ALA A 186 16.84 12.27 0.15
CA ALA A 186 16.48 13.13 -0.97
C ALA A 186 17.53 14.21 -1.22
N THR A 187 17.98 14.88 -0.17
CA THR A 187 19.06 15.89 -0.24
C THR A 187 20.34 15.28 -0.80
N TYR A 188 20.70 14.08 -0.35
CA TYR A 188 21.87 13.37 -0.82
C TYR A 188 21.78 13.02 -2.31
N LEU A 189 20.68 12.41 -2.76
CA LEU A 189 20.45 12.09 -4.19
C LEU A 189 20.43 13.36 -5.05
N SER A 190 19.79 14.43 -4.60
CA SER A 190 19.81 15.74 -5.27
C SER A 190 21.24 16.28 -5.46
N THR A 191 22.10 16.12 -4.44
CA THR A 191 23.50 16.52 -4.53
C THR A 191 24.27 15.70 -5.57
N LEU A 192 24.00 14.38 -5.66
CA LEU A 192 24.60 13.52 -6.68
C LEU A 192 24.23 13.94 -8.11
N ARG A 193 23.01 14.40 -8.34
CA ARG A 193 22.56 14.90 -9.66
C ARG A 193 23.33 16.12 -10.12
N VAL A 194 23.60 17.06 -9.23
CA VAL A 194 24.31 18.31 -9.56
C VAL A 194 25.78 18.04 -9.88
N THR A 195 26.34 16.94 -9.36
CA THR A 195 27.77 16.58 -9.49
C THR A 195 28.12 15.92 -10.84
N SER A 196 27.14 15.60 -11.69
CA SER A 196 27.34 14.94 -12.99
C SER A 196 28.28 15.69 -13.97
N GLY A 197 28.44 17.01 -13.78
CA GLY A 197 29.41 17.81 -14.51
C GLY A 197 30.88 17.54 -14.13
N TYR A 198 31.12 17.05 -12.92
CA TYR A 198 32.47 16.81 -12.40
C TYR A 198 33.11 15.55 -12.97
N GLU A 199 32.37 14.48 -13.21
CA GLU A 199 32.91 13.28 -13.85
C GLU A 199 33.29 13.53 -15.31
N LYS A 200 32.49 14.30 -16.05
CA LYS A 200 32.85 14.76 -17.41
C LYS A 200 34.13 15.61 -17.42
N PHE A 201 34.29 16.44 -16.38
CA PHE A 201 35.53 17.21 -16.19
C PHE A 201 36.72 16.32 -15.82
N LEU A 202 36.54 15.31 -14.98
CA LEU A 202 37.60 14.35 -14.63
C LEU A 202 37.97 13.46 -15.82
N ASP A 203 37.03 13.02 -16.61
CA ASP A 203 37.27 12.21 -17.81
C ASP A 203 37.94 13.03 -18.94
N TRP A 204 37.51 14.29 -19.10
CA TRP A 204 38.24 15.24 -19.96
C TRP A 204 39.67 15.49 -19.45
N GLY A 205 39.84 15.65 -18.14
CA GLY A 205 41.17 15.80 -17.53
C GLY A 205 42.06 14.57 -17.73
N LYS A 206 41.52 13.35 -17.62
CA LYS A 206 42.25 12.10 -17.93
C LYS A 206 42.64 12.02 -19.42
N GLU A 207 41.73 12.39 -20.32
CA GLU A 207 41.95 12.35 -21.75
C GLU A 207 43.03 13.35 -22.19
N VAL A 208 43.07 14.54 -21.58
CA VAL A 208 44.13 15.56 -21.79
C VAL A 208 45.47 15.10 -21.22
N LEU A 209 45.49 14.49 -20.02
CA LEU A 209 46.71 13.97 -19.39
C LEU A 209 47.29 12.75 -20.14
N HIS A 210 46.46 11.87 -20.67
CA HIS A 210 46.92 10.73 -21.48
C HIS A 210 47.51 11.12 -22.86
N LYS A 211 47.13 12.29 -23.39
CA LYS A 211 47.64 12.82 -24.64
C LYS A 211 48.97 13.59 -24.51
N THR A 212 49.50 13.74 -23.27
CA THR A 212 50.77 14.45 -23.00
C THR A 212 51.82 13.49 -22.37
N PRO A 213 52.69 12.82 -23.18
CA PRO A 213 53.42 11.62 -22.72
C PRO A 213 54.59 11.84 -21.75
N VAL A 214 55.04 13.05 -21.49
CA VAL A 214 56.32 13.28 -20.78
C VAL A 214 56.18 13.79 -19.34
N VAL A 215 55.01 14.28 -18.93
CA VAL A 215 54.81 14.88 -17.58
C VAL A 215 53.60 14.31 -16.86
N GLY A 216 52.82 13.43 -17.51
CA GLY A 216 51.49 12.99 -17.04
C GLY A 216 51.52 11.99 -15.88
N MET A 217 52.44 11.05 -15.83
CA MET A 217 52.43 9.95 -14.85
C MET A 217 52.70 10.38 -13.40
N PRO A 218 53.71 11.19 -13.09
CA PRO A 218 53.92 11.66 -11.72
C PRO A 218 52.78 12.57 -11.21
N ILE A 219 52.20 13.38 -12.09
CA ILE A 219 51.04 14.24 -11.76
C ILE A 219 49.81 13.38 -11.54
N TYR A 220 49.62 12.32 -12.31
CA TYR A 220 48.52 11.37 -12.14
C TYR A 220 48.59 10.64 -10.78
N GLU A 221 49.78 10.17 -10.36
CA GLU A 221 49.96 9.51 -9.05
C GLU A 221 49.81 10.50 -7.87
N THR A 222 50.27 11.74 -8.03
CA THR A 222 50.06 12.79 -7.02
C THR A 222 48.61 13.21 -6.92
N LEU A 223 47.92 13.34 -8.04
CA LEU A 223 46.47 13.59 -8.10
C LEU A 223 45.67 12.40 -7.55
N HIS A 224 46.13 11.16 -7.75
CA HIS A 224 45.52 9.95 -7.22
C HIS A 224 45.66 9.85 -5.69
N GLY A 225 46.81 10.28 -5.15
CA GLY A 225 47.02 10.41 -3.69
C GLY A 225 46.21 11.56 -3.03
N MET A 226 46.06 12.68 -3.74
CA MET A 226 45.17 13.78 -3.33
C MET A 226 43.68 13.44 -3.50
N LYS A 227 43.34 12.51 -4.43
CA LYS A 227 41.98 12.06 -4.70
C LYS A 227 41.28 11.45 -3.47
N LYS A 228 42.05 10.82 -2.54
CA LYS A 228 41.48 10.22 -1.35
C LYS A 228 41.07 11.29 -0.31
N GLY A 229 41.76 12.42 -0.27
CA GLY A 229 41.45 13.53 0.69
C GLY A 229 40.53 14.61 0.12
N SER A 230 40.47 14.79 -1.23
CA SER A 230 39.62 15.78 -1.88
C SER A 230 38.30 15.18 -2.39
N LYS A 231 38.23 13.85 -2.54
CA LYS A 231 37.01 13.12 -2.95
C LYS A 231 35.88 13.30 -1.91
N ASP A 232 36.22 13.33 -0.63
CA ASP A 232 35.28 13.52 0.47
C ASP A 232 34.72 14.95 0.56
N ILE A 233 35.41 15.92 -0.06
CA ILE A 233 35.01 17.34 -0.04
C ILE A 233 34.20 17.72 -1.30
N VAL A 234 34.37 17.00 -2.41
CA VAL A 234 33.88 17.41 -3.75
C VAL A 234 32.96 16.36 -4.40
N ALA A 235 32.95 15.11 -3.91
CA ALA A 235 32.12 14.05 -4.48
C ALA A 235 31.24 13.39 -3.41
N PRO A 236 29.95 13.70 -3.37
CA PRO A 236 29.03 13.16 -2.38
C PRO A 236 28.63 11.67 -2.61
N GLN A 237 29.45 10.92 -3.32
CA GLN A 237 29.26 9.49 -3.59
C GLN A 237 29.56 8.61 -2.36
N GLY A 238 30.13 9.19 -1.30
CA GLY A 238 30.68 8.48 -0.13
C GLY A 238 29.69 7.57 0.58
N MET A 239 28.44 7.97 0.75
CA MET A 239 27.49 7.21 1.57
C MET A 239 27.31 5.75 1.13
N PHE A 240 27.10 5.48 -0.16
CA PHE A 240 26.96 4.11 -0.67
C PHE A 240 28.31 3.39 -0.75
N GLU A 241 29.40 4.10 -1.07
CA GLU A 241 30.75 3.54 -1.05
C GLU A 241 31.24 3.25 0.37
N ASP A 242 30.86 4.05 1.37
CA ASP A 242 31.14 3.82 2.79
C ASP A 242 30.38 2.61 3.35
N LEU A 243 29.19 2.33 2.84
CA LEU A 243 28.47 1.07 3.07
C LEU A 243 29.12 -0.12 2.34
N GLY A 244 30.16 0.13 1.52
CA GLY A 244 30.89 -0.89 0.78
C GLY A 244 30.25 -1.26 -0.55
N LEU A 245 29.29 -0.50 -1.05
CA LEU A 245 28.67 -0.72 -2.37
C LEU A 245 29.40 0.09 -3.44
N LYS A 246 29.75 -0.55 -4.56
CA LYS A 246 30.21 0.19 -5.73
C LYS A 246 29.06 1.02 -6.27
N TYR A 247 29.31 2.30 -6.54
CA TYR A 247 28.36 3.23 -7.13
C TYR A 247 28.72 3.52 -8.59
N LEU A 248 27.71 3.52 -9.48
CA LEU A 248 27.81 3.86 -10.88
C LEU A 248 26.68 4.85 -11.24
N GLY A 249 27.05 6.05 -11.64
CA GLY A 249 26.08 7.09 -12.02
C GLY A 249 26.46 8.49 -11.49
N PRO A 250 25.53 9.46 -11.55
CA PRO A 250 24.17 9.32 -12.11
C PRO A 250 24.16 9.24 -13.65
N ILE A 251 23.19 8.48 -14.18
CA ILE A 251 23.04 8.21 -15.63
C ILE A 251 21.67 8.70 -16.06
N ASP A 252 21.56 9.27 -17.26
CA ASP A 252 20.25 9.57 -17.86
C ASP A 252 19.50 8.27 -18.13
N GLY A 253 18.45 8.02 -17.33
CA GLY A 253 17.61 6.84 -17.45
C GLY A 253 16.74 6.80 -18.72
N HIS A 254 16.74 7.87 -19.51
CA HIS A 254 16.07 7.97 -20.80
C HIS A 254 17.01 7.76 -22.00
N ASP A 255 18.30 7.65 -21.78
CA ASP A 255 19.28 7.24 -22.80
C ASP A 255 19.49 5.72 -22.70
N VAL A 256 18.79 4.95 -23.56
CA VAL A 256 18.89 3.49 -23.59
C VAL A 256 20.33 3.03 -23.76
N ALA A 257 21.10 3.66 -24.64
CA ALA A 257 22.48 3.26 -24.92
C ALA A 257 23.42 3.54 -23.72
N ALA A 258 23.21 4.65 -22.99
CA ALA A 258 23.97 4.93 -21.78
C ALA A 258 23.60 3.94 -20.66
N MET A 259 22.32 3.64 -20.51
CA MET A 259 21.83 2.66 -19.52
C MET A 259 22.33 1.24 -19.85
N GLU A 260 22.30 0.79 -21.11
CA GLU A 260 22.85 -0.50 -21.52
C GLU A 260 24.33 -0.63 -21.14
N ARG A 261 25.15 0.39 -21.46
CA ARG A 261 26.58 0.39 -21.10
C ARG A 261 26.80 0.27 -19.60
N ALA A 262 26.05 1.02 -18.82
CA ALA A 262 26.16 1.00 -17.36
C ALA A 262 25.71 -0.33 -16.76
N LEU A 263 24.60 -0.87 -17.24
CA LEU A 263 24.06 -2.17 -16.80
C LEU A 263 24.99 -3.32 -17.20
N GLN A 264 25.59 -3.26 -18.39
CA GLN A 264 26.59 -4.24 -18.82
C GLN A 264 27.85 -4.20 -17.93
N GLN A 265 28.34 -3.00 -17.61
CA GLN A 265 29.45 -2.84 -16.67
C GLN A 265 29.09 -3.37 -15.27
N ALA A 266 27.84 -3.14 -14.81
CA ALA A 266 27.35 -3.65 -13.55
C ALA A 266 27.23 -5.18 -13.56
N LYS A 267 26.75 -5.78 -14.65
CA LYS A 267 26.66 -7.22 -14.85
C LYS A 267 28.04 -7.89 -14.77
N GLU A 268 29.07 -7.29 -15.38
CA GLU A 268 30.43 -7.80 -15.41
C GLU A 268 31.18 -7.61 -14.07
N TYR A 269 30.70 -6.73 -13.20
CA TYR A 269 31.38 -6.43 -11.93
C TYR A 269 31.41 -7.63 -10.97
N GLY A 270 30.40 -8.49 -11.00
CA GLY A 270 30.36 -9.77 -10.26
C GLY A 270 30.26 -9.63 -8.74
N ALA A 271 29.86 -8.48 -8.23
CA ALA A 271 29.59 -8.19 -6.82
C ALA A 271 28.42 -7.19 -6.73
N PRO A 272 27.84 -6.98 -5.53
CA PRO A 272 26.78 -5.98 -5.37
C PRO A 272 27.22 -4.59 -5.83
N ILE A 273 26.41 -4.00 -6.71
CA ILE A 273 26.68 -2.70 -7.32
C ILE A 273 25.40 -1.89 -7.45
N LEU A 274 25.50 -0.59 -7.22
CA LEU A 274 24.38 0.35 -7.36
C LEU A 274 24.55 1.17 -8.66
N VAL A 275 23.51 1.14 -9.49
CA VAL A 275 23.38 1.95 -10.72
C VAL A 275 22.33 3.02 -10.45
N HIS A 276 22.71 4.29 -10.49
CA HIS A 276 21.82 5.42 -10.24
C HIS A 276 21.33 5.98 -11.57
N ALA A 277 20.04 5.82 -11.86
CA ALA A 277 19.37 6.30 -13.05
C ALA A 277 18.47 7.50 -12.70
N ILE A 278 18.63 8.60 -13.41
CA ILE A 278 17.76 9.78 -13.32
C ILE A 278 16.66 9.65 -14.34
N THR A 279 15.40 9.75 -13.92
CA THR A 279 14.23 9.68 -14.79
C THR A 279 13.26 10.84 -14.53
N GLU A 280 12.32 11.03 -15.46
CA GLU A 280 11.25 12.02 -15.35
C GLU A 280 9.90 11.32 -15.27
N LYS A 281 9.24 11.44 -14.13
CA LYS A 281 7.90 10.90 -13.91
C LYS A 281 6.87 11.58 -14.81
N GLY A 282 6.08 10.80 -15.55
CA GLY A 282 5.09 11.33 -16.51
C GLY A 282 5.65 11.69 -17.89
N LYS A 283 6.93 11.36 -18.17
CA LYS A 283 7.62 11.70 -19.44
C LYS A 283 6.79 11.37 -20.67
N GLY A 284 6.70 12.36 -21.57
CA GLY A 284 5.99 12.22 -22.84
C GLY A 284 4.48 12.47 -22.78
N HIS A 285 3.91 12.69 -21.57
CA HIS A 285 2.50 13.02 -21.38
C HIS A 285 2.37 14.38 -20.67
N LYS A 286 2.03 15.42 -21.43
CA LYS A 286 2.01 16.79 -20.91
C LYS A 286 1.14 16.98 -19.65
N PRO A 287 -0.10 16.44 -19.58
CA PRO A 287 -0.91 16.53 -18.36
C PRO A 287 -0.21 15.92 -17.13
N ALA A 288 0.44 14.75 -17.29
CA ALA A 288 1.14 14.11 -16.17
C ALA A 288 2.36 14.90 -15.70
N VAL A 289 3.13 15.49 -16.64
CA VAL A 289 4.27 16.36 -16.29
C VAL A 289 3.82 17.65 -15.62
N ALA A 290 2.66 18.20 -16.02
CA ALA A 290 2.11 19.43 -15.46
C ALA A 290 1.41 19.23 -14.10
N ASP A 291 1.00 18.02 -13.76
CA ASP A 291 0.39 17.70 -12.46
C ASP A 291 1.41 17.84 -11.32
N GLU A 292 1.36 18.96 -10.60
CA GLU A 292 2.29 19.22 -9.49
C GLU A 292 1.97 18.38 -8.23
N ALA A 293 0.74 17.88 -8.11
CA ALA A 293 0.33 17.11 -6.94
C ALA A 293 1.04 15.75 -6.89
N GLU A 294 0.81 14.89 -7.89
CA GLU A 294 1.27 13.50 -7.87
C GLU A 294 1.99 13.07 -9.14
N LYS A 295 2.06 13.90 -10.20
CA LYS A 295 2.57 13.54 -11.52
C LYS A 295 1.86 12.28 -12.08
N PHE A 296 0.54 12.21 -11.89
CA PHE A 296 -0.27 11.05 -12.27
C PHE A 296 0.28 9.73 -11.68
N HIS A 297 0.66 9.76 -10.41
CA HIS A 297 1.14 8.56 -9.71
C HIS A 297 0.13 7.40 -9.85
N ALA A 298 -1.13 7.68 -9.53
CA ALA A 298 -2.24 6.77 -9.79
C ALA A 298 -3.43 7.58 -10.34
N VAL A 299 -4.01 7.10 -11.43
CA VAL A 299 -5.17 7.74 -12.07
C VAL A 299 -6.36 6.80 -12.11
N GLY A 300 -7.56 7.37 -12.05
CA GLY A 300 -8.79 6.70 -12.42
C GLY A 300 -8.96 6.66 -13.95
N VAL A 301 -10.22 6.52 -14.40
CA VAL A 301 -10.56 6.67 -15.82
C VAL A 301 -10.55 8.16 -16.16
N ILE A 302 -9.69 8.54 -17.10
CA ILE A 302 -9.42 9.94 -17.49
C ILE A 302 -9.51 10.12 -19.00
N ASP A 303 -9.70 11.34 -19.44
CA ASP A 303 -9.46 11.70 -20.84
C ASP A 303 -7.94 11.74 -21.10
N PRO A 304 -7.43 11.02 -22.10
CA PRO A 304 -5.99 10.88 -22.33
C PRO A 304 -5.31 12.19 -22.81
N GLU A 305 -6.06 13.14 -23.38
CA GLU A 305 -5.48 14.39 -23.89
C GLU A 305 -5.45 15.48 -22.81
N SER A 306 -6.52 15.64 -22.05
CA SER A 306 -6.63 16.65 -20.99
C SER A 306 -6.14 16.16 -19.62
N GLY A 307 -6.18 14.86 -19.37
CA GLY A 307 -5.92 14.25 -18.06
C GLY A 307 -7.07 14.39 -17.06
N GLU A 308 -8.19 14.96 -17.47
CA GLU A 308 -9.33 15.18 -16.58
C GLU A 308 -10.14 13.91 -16.36
N PRO A 309 -10.66 13.65 -15.14
CA PRO A 309 -11.54 12.52 -14.86
C PRO A 309 -12.80 12.54 -15.72
N LEU A 310 -13.13 11.43 -16.38
CA LEU A 310 -14.34 11.30 -17.22
C LEU A 310 -15.63 11.26 -16.40
N ALA A 311 -15.57 10.83 -15.14
CA ALA A 311 -16.72 10.77 -14.25
C ALA A 311 -16.51 11.71 -13.04
N LYS A 312 -17.53 12.47 -12.69
CA LYS A 312 -17.54 13.21 -11.43
C LYS A 312 -17.77 12.23 -10.29
N SER A 313 -16.83 12.12 -9.38
CA SER A 313 -17.00 11.36 -8.14
C SER A 313 -17.83 12.16 -7.14
N GLY A 314 -18.62 11.46 -6.31
CA GLY A 314 -19.24 12.05 -5.12
C GLY A 314 -18.20 12.44 -4.06
N THR A 315 -18.65 12.93 -2.92
CA THR A 315 -17.76 13.19 -1.79
C THR A 315 -17.15 11.88 -1.29
N SER A 316 -15.81 11.81 -1.25
CA SER A 316 -15.10 10.63 -0.74
C SER A 316 -15.02 10.63 0.79
N TRP A 317 -14.82 9.45 1.37
CA TRP A 317 -14.51 9.30 2.80
C TRP A 317 -13.29 10.11 3.20
N THR A 318 -12.22 10.04 2.42
CA THR A 318 -10.99 10.81 2.60
C THR A 318 -11.28 12.32 2.66
N LYS A 319 -12.15 12.83 1.78
CA LYS A 319 -12.50 14.25 1.77
C LYS A 319 -13.28 14.66 3.02
N VAL A 320 -14.19 13.81 3.51
CA VAL A 320 -14.93 14.07 4.77
C VAL A 320 -13.96 14.12 5.95
N PHE A 321 -13.02 13.17 6.03
CA PHE A 321 -11.96 13.16 7.04
C PHE A 321 -11.11 14.43 6.97
N ALA A 322 -10.58 14.77 5.79
CA ALA A 322 -9.73 15.92 5.57
C ALA A 322 -10.36 17.22 6.05
N GLN A 323 -11.62 17.46 5.65
CA GLN A 323 -12.37 18.64 6.06
C GLN A 323 -12.60 18.68 7.57
N GLU A 324 -12.95 17.55 8.17
CA GLU A 324 -13.22 17.49 9.60
C GLU A 324 -11.97 17.69 10.44
N LEU A 325 -10.81 17.14 10.01
CA LEU A 325 -9.55 17.37 10.70
C LEU A 325 -9.14 18.84 10.68
N VAL A 326 -9.35 19.56 9.57
CA VAL A 326 -9.12 20.99 9.49
C VAL A 326 -10.03 21.74 10.48
N GLU A 327 -11.31 21.36 10.60
CA GLU A 327 -12.24 21.98 11.56
C GLU A 327 -11.81 21.72 13.02
N ILE A 328 -11.36 20.50 13.33
CA ILE A 328 -10.80 20.16 14.65
C ILE A 328 -9.58 21.03 14.94
N GLY A 329 -8.68 21.18 13.95
CA GLY A 329 -7.46 21.99 14.07
C GLY A 329 -7.68 23.46 14.40
N LYS A 330 -8.87 24.02 14.13
CA LYS A 330 -9.23 25.40 14.51
C LYS A 330 -9.34 25.59 16.03
N THR A 331 -9.79 24.56 16.73
CA THR A 331 -10.06 24.61 18.18
C THR A 331 -9.04 23.82 19.02
N ARG A 332 -8.29 22.92 18.40
CA ARG A 332 -7.28 22.05 19.02
C ARG A 332 -5.91 22.37 18.41
N SER A 333 -5.18 23.27 19.04
CA SER A 333 -3.82 23.67 18.60
C SER A 333 -2.76 22.58 18.86
N ASP A 334 -3.08 21.62 19.70
CA ASP A 334 -2.25 20.48 20.04
C ASP A 334 -2.31 19.33 19.00
N ILE A 335 -3.24 19.38 18.03
CA ILE A 335 -3.31 18.38 16.95
C ILE A 335 -2.14 18.58 15.98
N VAL A 336 -1.39 17.51 15.74
CA VAL A 336 -0.34 17.38 14.72
C VAL A 336 -0.65 16.21 13.82
N ALA A 337 -0.73 16.44 12.51
CA ALA A 337 -1.01 15.39 11.52
C ALA A 337 0.30 14.78 11.01
N ILE A 338 0.35 13.45 10.92
CA ILE A 338 1.52 12.70 10.46
C ILE A 338 1.10 11.75 9.35
N THR A 339 1.89 11.65 8.29
CA THR A 339 1.73 10.65 7.23
C THR A 339 3.07 10.10 6.77
N ALA A 340 3.04 9.02 5.98
CA ALA A 340 4.20 8.37 5.41
C ALA A 340 4.19 8.49 3.88
N ALA A 341 4.64 9.61 3.33
CA ALA A 341 4.69 9.96 1.91
C ALA A 341 3.31 10.00 1.22
N MET A 342 2.22 10.25 1.97
CA MET A 342 0.85 10.08 1.48
C MET A 342 -0.05 11.28 1.79
N LEU A 343 0.46 12.51 1.72
CA LEU A 343 -0.29 13.73 2.03
C LEU A 343 -1.62 13.83 1.25
N GLY A 344 -1.58 13.80 -0.07
CA GLY A 344 -2.76 13.85 -0.93
C GLY A 344 -3.67 12.63 -0.76
N PRO A 345 -3.16 11.40 -0.90
CA PRO A 345 -3.95 10.17 -0.80
C PRO A 345 -4.72 9.98 0.52
N THR A 346 -4.22 10.54 1.63
CA THR A 346 -4.89 10.52 2.93
C THR A 346 -5.68 11.78 3.24
N GLY A 347 -5.64 12.81 2.37
CA GLY A 347 -6.34 14.10 2.53
C GLY A 347 -5.68 15.05 3.51
N LEU A 348 -4.45 14.77 3.96
CA LEU A 348 -3.71 15.65 4.87
C LEU A 348 -3.14 16.90 4.18
N ASP A 349 -3.16 16.96 2.85
CA ASP A 349 -2.85 18.15 2.05
C ASP A 349 -3.69 19.36 2.47
N GLN A 350 -4.98 19.16 2.78
CA GLN A 350 -5.87 20.22 3.28
C GLN A 350 -5.46 20.72 4.67
N PHE A 351 -5.05 19.80 5.55
CA PHE A 351 -4.57 20.17 6.87
C PHE A 351 -3.21 20.86 6.78
N GLN A 352 -2.33 20.40 5.90
CA GLN A 352 -1.03 21.06 5.63
C GLN A 352 -1.21 22.48 5.10
N ALA A 353 -2.16 22.67 4.17
CA ALA A 353 -2.45 24.01 3.65
C ALA A 353 -2.95 24.98 4.74
N ALA A 354 -3.71 24.48 5.72
CA ALA A 354 -4.22 25.27 6.83
C ALA A 354 -3.21 25.43 7.97
N TYR A 355 -2.41 24.39 8.23
CA TYR A 355 -1.51 24.30 9.39
C TYR A 355 -0.17 23.65 9.03
N PRO A 356 0.68 24.30 8.20
CA PRO A 356 1.92 23.71 7.70
C PRO A 356 2.88 23.30 8.82
N GLU A 357 2.99 24.07 9.91
CA GLU A 357 3.85 23.78 11.07
C GLU A 357 3.38 22.58 11.91
N ARG A 358 2.15 22.11 11.68
CA ARG A 358 1.53 20.99 12.40
C ARG A 358 1.32 19.77 11.51
N THR A 359 1.99 19.72 10.35
CA THR A 359 1.93 18.60 9.42
C THR A 359 3.32 18.04 9.20
N ILE A 360 3.47 16.74 9.43
CA ILE A 360 4.73 16.03 9.32
C ILE A 360 4.56 14.91 8.28
N ASP A 361 5.34 14.95 7.23
CA ASP A 361 5.54 13.82 6.34
C ASP A 361 6.89 13.17 6.68
N VAL A 362 6.94 11.88 6.87
CA VAL A 362 8.17 11.16 7.26
C VAL A 362 8.82 10.39 6.11
N GLY A 363 8.31 10.53 4.87
CA GLY A 363 8.66 9.62 3.78
C GLY A 363 7.99 8.26 3.98
N ILE A 364 8.40 7.23 3.24
CA ILE A 364 7.82 5.89 3.38
C ILE A 364 8.41 5.19 4.62
N ALA A 365 8.04 5.67 5.81
CA ALA A 365 8.62 5.27 7.09
C ALA A 365 7.56 5.14 8.19
N GLU A 366 6.61 4.24 8.02
CA GLU A 366 5.47 4.05 8.93
C GLU A 366 5.90 3.72 10.37
N GLN A 367 6.95 2.92 10.53
CA GLN A 367 7.51 2.59 11.84
C GLN A 367 7.97 3.86 12.57
N HIS A 368 8.72 4.73 11.87
CA HIS A 368 9.16 6.02 12.41
C HIS A 368 7.95 6.92 12.72
N ALA A 369 6.96 6.98 11.83
CA ALA A 369 5.74 7.76 12.05
C ALA A 369 5.08 7.40 13.38
N VAL A 370 4.90 6.11 13.66
CA VAL A 370 4.20 5.61 14.85
C VAL A 370 5.00 5.84 16.13
N THR A 371 6.30 5.51 16.14
CA THR A 371 7.14 5.73 17.32
C THR A 371 7.32 7.24 17.62
N SER A 372 7.52 8.06 16.59
CA SER A 372 7.63 9.52 16.78
C SER A 372 6.32 10.14 17.26
N ALA A 373 5.17 9.61 16.83
CA ALA A 373 3.87 10.02 17.35
C ALA A 373 3.74 9.74 18.86
N ALA A 374 4.20 8.57 19.33
CA ALA A 374 4.25 8.30 20.77
C ALA A 374 5.13 9.34 21.51
N GLY A 375 6.31 9.68 20.94
CA GLY A 375 7.19 10.71 21.48
C GLY A 375 6.52 12.08 21.57
N LEU A 376 5.76 12.49 20.54
CA LEU A 376 5.00 13.74 20.53
C LEU A 376 3.91 13.73 21.62
N ALA A 377 3.20 12.61 21.77
CA ALA A 377 2.14 12.49 22.78
C ALA A 377 2.65 12.74 24.20
N PHE A 378 3.89 12.35 24.53
CA PHE A 378 4.50 12.62 25.84
C PHE A 378 4.81 14.10 26.09
N THR A 379 4.80 14.94 25.06
CA THR A 379 4.97 16.40 25.21
C THR A 379 3.64 17.16 25.37
N GLY A 380 2.51 16.45 25.40
CA GLY A 380 1.17 17.05 25.44
C GLY A 380 0.59 17.40 24.08
N ILE A 381 1.22 16.99 23.00
CA ILE A 381 0.70 17.05 21.63
C ILE A 381 -0.21 15.84 21.41
N HIS A 382 -1.25 15.98 20.58
CA HIS A 382 -2.09 14.88 20.16
C HIS A 382 -1.86 14.55 18.68
N PRO A 383 -1.03 13.54 18.36
CA PRO A 383 -0.76 13.16 16.98
C PRO A 383 -1.94 12.42 16.33
N VAL A 384 -2.19 12.75 15.06
CA VAL A 384 -3.10 12.03 14.18
C VAL A 384 -2.28 11.42 13.05
N VAL A 385 -2.11 10.11 13.08
CA VAL A 385 -1.33 9.35 12.08
C VAL A 385 -2.28 8.82 11.01
N ALA A 386 -2.22 9.38 9.80
CA ALA A 386 -3.07 8.97 8.69
C ALA A 386 -2.28 8.17 7.64
N VAL A 387 -2.66 6.91 7.46
CA VAL A 387 -2.07 5.96 6.50
C VAL A 387 -3.16 5.08 5.89
N TYR A 388 -2.85 4.36 4.82
CA TYR A 388 -3.75 3.29 4.38
C TYR A 388 -3.74 2.13 5.38
N SER A 389 -4.89 1.53 5.57
CA SER A 389 -5.09 0.44 6.54
C SER A 389 -4.04 -0.67 6.40
N THR A 390 -3.76 -1.12 5.19
CA THR A 390 -2.76 -2.16 4.94
C THR A 390 -1.33 -1.75 5.35
N PHE A 391 -0.99 -0.45 5.31
CA PHE A 391 0.36 0.02 5.63
C PHE A 391 0.62 0.12 7.14
N LEU A 392 -0.42 0.18 7.98
CA LEU A 392 -0.26 0.08 9.42
C LEU A 392 0.36 -1.26 9.83
N ASN A 393 0.18 -2.32 9.03
CA ASN A 393 0.79 -3.64 9.28
C ASN A 393 2.30 -3.54 9.47
N ARG A 394 2.97 -2.62 8.78
CA ARG A 394 4.42 -2.41 8.87
C ARG A 394 4.85 -1.83 10.22
N ALA A 395 3.99 -1.08 10.88
CA ALA A 395 4.24 -0.41 12.16
C ALA A 395 3.46 -1.06 13.32
N PHE A 396 3.05 -2.32 13.18
CA PHE A 396 2.26 -3.01 14.20
C PHE A 396 3.03 -3.16 15.53
N ASP A 397 4.31 -3.48 15.50
CA ASP A 397 5.16 -3.58 16.70
C ASP A 397 5.22 -2.24 17.44
N GLN A 398 5.41 -1.13 16.71
CA GLN A 398 5.46 0.21 17.27
C GLN A 398 4.11 0.65 17.85
N LEU A 399 3.00 0.28 17.20
CA LEU A 399 1.66 0.49 17.75
C LEU A 399 1.48 -0.25 19.07
N LEU A 400 1.90 -1.52 19.13
CA LEU A 400 1.73 -2.38 20.31
C LEU A 400 2.62 -1.93 21.47
N LEU A 401 3.92 -1.72 21.21
CA LEU A 401 4.92 -1.52 22.24
C LEU A 401 5.23 -0.04 22.53
N ASP A 402 5.31 0.81 21.49
CA ASP A 402 5.66 2.21 21.71
C ASP A 402 4.43 3.05 22.07
N VAL A 403 3.28 2.75 21.50
CA VAL A 403 2.04 3.52 21.74
C VAL A 403 1.18 2.90 22.83
N ALA A 404 0.71 1.66 22.64
CA ALA A 404 -0.30 1.08 23.52
C ALA A 404 0.25 0.71 24.90
N LEU A 405 1.44 0.12 25.00
CA LEU A 405 2.07 -0.21 26.28
C LEU A 405 2.27 1.06 27.15
N HIS A 406 2.57 2.20 26.51
CA HIS A 406 2.77 3.48 27.16
C HIS A 406 1.48 4.30 27.31
N LYS A 407 0.35 3.80 26.83
CA LYS A 407 -0.94 4.51 26.84
C LYS A 407 -0.86 5.91 26.23
N ALA A 408 -0.05 6.05 25.17
CA ALA A 408 0.13 7.32 24.48
C ALA A 408 -1.15 7.68 23.72
N GLY A 409 -1.64 8.92 23.88
CA GLY A 409 -2.81 9.45 23.19
C GLY A 409 -2.49 9.75 21.73
N VAL A 410 -2.55 8.74 20.88
CA VAL A 410 -2.33 8.82 19.42
C VAL A 410 -3.58 8.36 18.70
N THR A 411 -4.07 9.15 17.76
CA THR A 411 -5.19 8.76 16.90
C THR A 411 -4.68 8.27 15.55
N PHE A 412 -5.00 7.03 15.21
CA PHE A 412 -4.74 6.44 13.89
C PHE A 412 -5.95 6.64 12.98
N VAL A 413 -5.73 7.10 11.77
CA VAL A 413 -6.77 7.21 10.73
C VAL A 413 -6.40 6.28 9.60
N LEU A 414 -7.19 5.22 9.45
CA LEU A 414 -6.95 4.18 8.45
C LEU A 414 -7.89 4.36 7.28
N ASP A 415 -7.37 4.97 6.23
CA ASP A 415 -8.04 5.04 4.93
C ASP A 415 -7.90 3.70 4.19
N ARG A 416 -8.81 3.36 3.30
CA ARG A 416 -8.87 2.08 2.55
C ARG A 416 -8.99 0.84 3.45
N SER A 417 -9.70 0.94 4.55
CA SER A 417 -10.05 -0.23 5.36
C SER A 417 -11.03 -1.16 4.62
N GLY A 418 -10.95 -2.45 4.93
CA GLY A 418 -11.74 -3.48 4.26
C GLY A 418 -11.25 -3.78 2.84
N VAL A 419 -12.15 -4.28 2.00
CA VAL A 419 -11.86 -4.58 0.60
C VAL A 419 -11.66 -3.28 -0.17
N THR A 420 -10.47 -3.06 -0.76
CA THR A 420 -10.17 -1.85 -1.56
C THR A 420 -10.58 -2.00 -3.02
N GLY A 421 -10.39 -3.17 -3.61
CA GLY A 421 -10.79 -3.50 -4.97
C GLY A 421 -9.62 -3.67 -5.93
N ASP A 422 -9.47 -2.74 -6.85
CA ASP A 422 -8.63 -2.80 -8.04
C ASP A 422 -7.10 -2.86 -7.80
N ASP A 423 -6.65 -2.57 -6.59
CA ASP A 423 -5.24 -2.67 -6.20
C ASP A 423 -4.83 -4.06 -5.69
N GLY A 424 -5.78 -4.96 -5.51
CA GLY A 424 -5.55 -6.39 -5.23
C GLY A 424 -5.05 -6.72 -3.82
N PRO A 425 -4.48 -7.92 -3.64
CA PRO A 425 -4.27 -8.55 -2.33
C PRO A 425 -3.40 -7.74 -1.36
N SER A 426 -2.41 -7.02 -1.86
CA SER A 426 -1.50 -6.24 -1.01
C SER A 426 -2.08 -4.91 -0.52
N HIS A 427 -3.20 -4.45 -1.12
CA HIS A 427 -3.84 -3.19 -0.76
C HIS A 427 -5.16 -3.35 0.00
N HIS A 428 -5.73 -4.56 0.09
CA HIS A 428 -6.91 -4.78 0.92
C HIS A 428 -6.60 -4.52 2.38
N GLY A 429 -7.31 -3.57 2.99
CA GLY A 429 -7.19 -3.21 4.41
C GLY A 429 -8.06 -4.09 5.29
N ILE A 430 -8.09 -5.40 5.03
CA ILE A 430 -8.98 -6.37 5.70
C ILE A 430 -8.41 -6.90 7.03
N TRP A 431 -7.14 -6.63 7.31
CA TRP A 431 -6.41 -7.17 8.46
C TRP A 431 -6.55 -6.32 9.74
N ASP A 432 -6.93 -5.06 9.61
CA ASP A 432 -6.87 -4.03 10.64
C ASP A 432 -7.67 -4.39 11.91
N LEU A 433 -8.90 -4.89 11.76
CA LEU A 433 -9.74 -5.29 12.91
C LEU A 433 -9.14 -6.44 13.70
N ALA A 434 -8.58 -7.44 13.02
CA ALA A 434 -7.95 -8.57 13.66
C ALA A 434 -6.63 -8.18 14.36
N LEU A 435 -5.78 -7.40 13.70
CA LEU A 435 -4.50 -6.94 14.25
C LEU A 435 -4.72 -6.02 15.46
N THR A 436 -5.61 -5.03 15.35
CA THR A 436 -5.88 -4.11 16.46
C THR A 436 -6.72 -4.74 17.55
N GLY A 437 -7.43 -5.84 17.25
CA GLY A 437 -8.15 -6.65 18.25
C GLY A 437 -7.26 -7.12 19.38
N ILE A 438 -6.02 -7.50 19.10
CA ILE A 438 -5.05 -8.01 20.10
C ILE A 438 -4.25 -6.90 20.81
N VAL A 439 -4.36 -5.62 20.39
CA VAL A 439 -3.62 -4.50 21.02
C VAL A 439 -4.33 -4.07 22.30
N PRO A 440 -3.71 -4.17 23.49
CA PRO A 440 -4.32 -3.71 24.74
C PRO A 440 -4.63 -2.21 24.71
N THR A 441 -5.66 -1.79 25.41
CA THR A 441 -6.09 -0.39 25.54
C THR A 441 -6.53 0.31 24.25
N MET A 442 -6.40 -0.32 23.09
CA MET A 442 -6.77 0.24 21.81
C MET A 442 -8.27 0.51 21.71
N HIS A 443 -8.64 1.70 21.25
CA HIS A 443 -10.01 2.06 20.90
C HIS A 443 -10.17 2.04 19.38
N VAL A 444 -11.19 1.36 18.87
CA VAL A 444 -11.43 1.22 17.43
C VAL A 444 -12.82 1.68 17.07
N ALA A 445 -12.92 2.72 16.27
CA ALA A 445 -14.15 3.28 15.73
C ALA A 445 -14.31 2.89 14.24
N ALA A 446 -15.52 2.47 13.88
CA ALA A 446 -15.89 2.14 12.52
C ALA A 446 -17.13 2.96 12.09
N PRO A 447 -16.94 4.15 11.50
CA PRO A 447 -18.06 4.98 11.07
C PRO A 447 -18.83 4.34 9.92
N ARG A 448 -20.18 4.39 9.98
CA ARG A 448 -21.06 3.88 8.93
C ARG A 448 -21.31 4.87 7.78
N ASP A 449 -21.17 6.16 8.04
CA ASP A 449 -21.47 7.26 7.14
C ASP A 449 -20.61 8.50 7.43
N GLY A 450 -20.77 9.55 6.63
CA GLY A 450 -19.99 10.78 6.75
C GLY A 450 -20.24 11.55 8.06
N ALA A 451 -21.48 11.57 8.55
CA ALA A 451 -21.80 12.21 9.81
C ALA A 451 -21.16 11.47 10.99
N ARG A 452 -21.17 10.15 10.94
CA ARG A 452 -20.51 9.33 11.99
C ARG A 452 -19.01 9.40 11.92
N LEU A 453 -18.41 9.51 10.73
CA LEU A 453 -16.97 9.75 10.62
C LEU A 453 -16.55 11.02 11.34
N LYS A 454 -17.27 12.13 11.14
CA LYS A 454 -16.98 13.39 11.83
C LYS A 454 -17.13 13.28 13.34
N GLU A 455 -18.21 12.65 13.80
CA GLU A 455 -18.50 12.44 15.23
C GLU A 455 -17.40 11.58 15.89
N LEU A 456 -17.10 10.42 15.31
CA LEU A 456 -16.13 9.47 15.87
C LEU A 456 -14.69 9.99 15.81
N LEU A 457 -14.33 10.79 14.80
CA LEU A 457 -13.03 11.44 14.76
C LEU A 457 -12.87 12.43 15.93
N ARG A 458 -13.90 13.23 16.24
CA ARG A 458 -13.88 14.13 17.41
C ARG A 458 -13.78 13.37 18.72
N GLU A 459 -14.49 12.25 18.84
CA GLU A 459 -14.40 11.38 20.02
C GLU A 459 -12.99 10.78 20.12
N ALA A 460 -12.41 10.29 19.01
CA ALA A 460 -11.09 9.66 18.97
C ALA A 460 -9.97 10.61 19.42
N VAL A 461 -9.94 11.84 18.88
CA VAL A 461 -8.90 12.83 19.25
C VAL A 461 -9.09 13.39 20.68
N ALA A 462 -10.15 13.05 21.38
CA ALA A 462 -10.34 13.37 22.78
C ALA A 462 -9.74 12.32 23.73
N ILE A 463 -9.35 11.14 23.23
CA ILE A 463 -8.72 10.07 24.01
C ILE A 463 -7.22 10.36 24.15
N ASN A 464 -6.78 10.75 25.33
CA ASN A 464 -5.40 11.20 25.57
C ASN A 464 -4.53 10.18 26.36
N ASP A 465 -5.12 9.10 26.83
CA ASP A 465 -4.49 8.09 27.68
C ASP A 465 -4.54 6.67 27.10
N ALA A 466 -4.81 6.57 25.79
CA ALA A 466 -4.81 5.33 25.03
C ALA A 466 -4.73 5.61 23.53
N PRO A 467 -4.27 4.65 22.72
CA PRO A 467 -4.40 4.74 21.27
C PRO A 467 -5.85 4.65 20.82
N SER A 468 -6.21 5.45 19.83
CA SER A 468 -7.50 5.40 19.18
C SER A 468 -7.34 5.21 17.67
N MET A 469 -8.34 4.61 17.02
CA MET A 469 -8.35 4.38 15.58
C MET A 469 -9.71 4.69 14.99
N VAL A 470 -9.72 5.37 13.85
CA VAL A 470 -10.91 5.56 13.02
C VAL A 470 -10.63 4.95 11.66
N ARG A 471 -11.44 3.95 11.24
CA ARG A 471 -11.26 3.22 9.99
C ARG A 471 -12.41 3.42 9.02
N PHE A 472 -12.12 3.65 7.74
CA PHE A 472 -13.14 3.82 6.71
C PHE A 472 -12.66 3.29 5.33
N PRO A 473 -13.62 2.89 4.45
CA PRO A 473 -13.25 2.29 3.16
C PRO A 473 -12.84 3.32 2.11
N LYS A 474 -12.27 2.83 1.00
CA LYS A 474 -12.02 3.59 -0.23
C LYS A 474 -13.33 3.99 -0.90
N GLY A 475 -13.36 5.16 -1.52
CA GLY A 475 -14.42 5.58 -2.44
C GLY A 475 -15.39 6.62 -1.89
N THR A 476 -16.56 6.71 -2.50
CA THR A 476 -17.60 7.69 -2.16
C THR A 476 -18.29 7.32 -0.85
N VAL A 477 -18.49 8.30 0.02
CA VAL A 477 -19.28 8.13 1.23
C VAL A 477 -20.76 7.94 0.86
N GLN A 478 -21.41 7.02 1.55
CA GLN A 478 -22.85 6.76 1.37
C GLN A 478 -23.68 7.86 2.03
N GLU A 479 -24.97 7.90 1.71
CA GLU A 479 -25.91 8.77 2.41
C GLU A 479 -25.95 8.45 3.91
N ASP A 480 -26.15 9.46 4.72
CA ASP A 480 -26.23 9.31 6.16
C ASP A 480 -27.41 8.40 6.56
N ILE A 481 -27.14 7.43 7.43
CA ILE A 481 -28.13 6.49 7.95
C ILE A 481 -28.52 6.96 9.35
N PRO A 482 -29.69 7.59 9.54
CA PRO A 482 -30.11 8.05 10.85
C PRO A 482 -30.37 6.86 11.80
N ALA A 483 -30.01 7.01 13.06
CA ALA A 483 -30.39 6.06 14.09
C ALA A 483 -31.80 6.41 14.62
N PHE A 484 -32.63 5.40 14.87
CA PHE A 484 -33.91 5.57 15.56
C PHE A 484 -33.69 6.00 17.00
N GLU A 485 -32.70 5.42 17.66
CA GLU A 485 -32.30 5.73 19.02
C GLU A 485 -30.84 5.37 19.24
N ARG A 486 -30.22 5.95 20.26
CA ARG A 486 -28.90 5.56 20.76
C ARG A 486 -29.04 5.13 22.23
N ARG A 487 -28.56 3.94 22.56
CA ARG A 487 -28.53 3.37 23.93
C ARG A 487 -27.12 2.91 24.26
N ASP A 488 -26.58 3.39 25.33
CA ASP A 488 -25.26 3.00 25.84
C ASP A 488 -24.17 3.07 24.75
N GLY A 489 -24.24 4.08 23.88
CA GLY A 489 -23.28 4.25 22.75
C GLY A 489 -23.60 3.46 21.49
N ILE A 490 -24.59 2.57 21.49
CA ILE A 490 -25.04 1.75 20.37
C ILE A 490 -26.18 2.45 19.63
N ASP A 491 -26.07 2.62 18.34
CA ASP A 491 -27.11 3.15 17.46
C ASP A 491 -28.01 2.01 16.94
N VAL A 492 -29.34 2.16 17.05
CA VAL A 492 -30.33 1.25 16.43
C VAL A 492 -30.72 1.84 15.09
N LEU A 493 -30.40 1.13 13.99
CA LEU A 493 -30.58 1.60 12.61
C LEU A 493 -31.87 1.10 11.97
N TYR A 494 -32.28 -0.10 12.32
CA TYR A 494 -33.50 -0.73 11.84
C TYR A 494 -34.10 -1.59 12.96
N ARG A 495 -35.44 -1.58 13.09
CA ARG A 495 -36.13 -2.34 14.15
C ARG A 495 -37.09 -3.34 13.51
N GLY A 496 -36.82 -4.63 13.72
CA GLY A 496 -37.75 -5.70 13.40
C GLY A 496 -39.00 -5.71 14.28
N GLU A 497 -40.10 -6.20 13.76
CA GLU A 497 -41.35 -6.36 14.52
C GLU A 497 -41.25 -7.50 15.55
N SER A 498 -40.46 -8.54 15.29
CA SER A 498 -40.14 -9.63 16.22
C SER A 498 -38.64 -9.65 16.54
N ALA A 499 -38.28 -10.18 17.69
CA ALA A 499 -36.91 -10.29 18.15
C ALA A 499 -36.28 -11.63 17.69
N ASP A 500 -36.27 -11.89 16.37
CA ASP A 500 -35.70 -13.13 15.86
C ASP A 500 -34.16 -12.99 15.74
N VAL A 501 -33.66 -11.92 15.11
CA VAL A 501 -32.24 -11.73 14.85
C VAL A 501 -31.78 -10.34 15.27
N LEU A 502 -30.67 -10.27 16.02
CA LEU A 502 -29.90 -9.05 16.22
C LEU A 502 -28.75 -9.03 15.22
N MET A 503 -28.77 -8.09 14.29
CA MET A 503 -27.68 -7.90 13.31
C MET A 503 -26.80 -6.74 13.74
N ILE A 504 -25.53 -7.02 14.00
CA ILE A 504 -24.51 -6.06 14.40
C ILE A 504 -23.71 -5.71 13.15
N SER A 505 -23.86 -4.48 12.67
CA SER A 505 -23.14 -4.01 11.49
C SER A 505 -21.90 -3.21 11.89
N VAL A 506 -20.76 -3.53 11.30
CA VAL A 506 -19.49 -2.85 11.52
C VAL A 506 -19.28 -1.81 10.42
N GLY A 507 -19.31 -0.55 10.80
CA GLY A 507 -18.98 0.58 9.93
C GLY A 507 -19.80 0.63 8.63
N ALA A 508 -19.12 0.78 7.52
CA ALA A 508 -19.72 0.95 6.18
C ALA A 508 -20.61 -0.23 5.71
N MET A 509 -20.68 -1.33 6.49
CA MET A 509 -21.60 -2.44 6.21
C MET A 509 -23.04 -2.12 6.61
N ALA A 510 -23.31 -1.00 7.27
CA ALA A 510 -24.63 -0.64 7.78
C ALA A 510 -25.71 -0.55 6.69
N ALA A 511 -25.41 0.01 5.53
CA ALA A 511 -26.38 0.10 4.43
C ALA A 511 -26.81 -1.29 3.93
N ILE A 512 -25.85 -2.19 3.73
CA ILE A 512 -26.10 -3.58 3.31
C ILE A 512 -26.90 -4.32 4.39
N ALA A 513 -26.58 -4.08 5.66
CA ALA A 513 -27.29 -4.69 6.80
C ALA A 513 -28.76 -4.25 6.89
N VAL A 514 -29.03 -2.96 6.71
CA VAL A 514 -30.40 -2.40 6.72
C VAL A 514 -31.22 -2.94 5.56
N GLU A 515 -30.64 -3.00 4.36
CA GLU A 515 -31.28 -3.57 3.17
C GLU A 515 -31.57 -5.07 3.36
N ALA A 516 -30.60 -5.83 3.89
CA ALA A 516 -30.78 -7.25 4.19
C ALA A 516 -31.89 -7.49 5.22
N ALA A 517 -31.94 -6.68 6.28
CA ALA A 517 -32.99 -6.74 7.30
C ALA A 517 -34.38 -6.45 6.73
N SER A 518 -34.50 -5.43 5.87
CA SER A 518 -35.76 -5.11 5.17
C SER A 518 -36.20 -6.24 4.24
N SER A 519 -35.25 -6.95 3.62
CA SER A 519 -35.56 -8.09 2.75
C SER A 519 -35.98 -9.32 3.58
N ALA A 520 -35.31 -9.62 4.70
CA ALA A 520 -35.67 -10.71 5.60
C ALA A 520 -37.05 -10.52 6.24
N TYR A 521 -37.42 -9.27 6.53
CA TYR A 521 -38.77 -8.94 7.03
C TYR A 521 -39.88 -9.38 6.06
N ARG A 522 -39.69 -9.23 4.75
CA ARG A 522 -40.63 -9.69 3.73
C ARG A 522 -40.80 -11.21 3.70
N GLU A 523 -39.83 -11.94 4.21
CA GLU A 523 -39.83 -13.40 4.39
C GLU A 523 -40.28 -13.82 5.80
N GLY A 524 -40.78 -12.88 6.61
CA GLY A 524 -41.34 -13.15 7.94
C GLY A 524 -40.31 -13.31 9.07
N VAL A 525 -39.09 -12.78 8.90
CA VAL A 525 -38.05 -12.78 9.92
C VAL A 525 -37.80 -11.36 10.44
N GLY A 526 -38.00 -11.14 11.74
CA GLY A 526 -37.73 -9.85 12.38
C GLY A 526 -36.25 -9.66 12.68
N VAL A 527 -35.63 -8.72 11.99
CA VAL A 527 -34.20 -8.37 12.18
C VAL A 527 -34.10 -6.98 12.75
N THR A 528 -33.38 -6.81 13.86
CA THR A 528 -32.99 -5.50 14.36
C THR A 528 -31.52 -5.25 14.01
N VAL A 529 -31.22 -4.14 13.33
CA VAL A 529 -29.86 -3.75 12.95
C VAL A 529 -29.34 -2.71 13.92
N ILE A 530 -28.14 -2.95 14.44
CA ILE A 530 -27.43 -2.02 15.31
C ILE A 530 -26.02 -1.71 14.77
N ASP A 531 -25.53 -0.53 15.13
CA ASP A 531 -24.16 -0.08 14.90
C ASP A 531 -23.53 0.24 16.26
N PRO A 532 -22.50 -0.51 16.68
CA PRO A 532 -21.82 -0.25 17.94
C PRO A 532 -20.98 1.03 17.93
N ARG A 533 -20.74 1.63 16.76
CA ARG A 533 -19.88 2.81 16.53
C ARG A 533 -18.41 2.55 16.92
N TRP A 534 -18.19 2.24 18.20
CA TRP A 534 -16.92 1.73 18.73
C TRP A 534 -16.99 0.21 18.79
N VAL A 535 -16.13 -0.44 18.03
CA VAL A 535 -16.05 -1.91 17.95
C VAL A 535 -15.00 -2.47 18.91
N LYS A 536 -14.23 -1.58 19.55
CA LYS A 536 -13.32 -1.89 20.65
C LYS A 536 -13.12 -0.61 21.50
N PRO A 537 -13.28 -0.68 22.84
CA PRO A 537 -13.89 -1.79 23.55
C PRO A 537 -15.36 -1.97 23.14
N LEU A 538 -15.84 -3.22 23.14
CA LEU A 538 -17.26 -3.50 22.89
C LEU A 538 -18.11 -3.05 24.09
N PRO A 539 -19.27 -2.41 23.85
CA PRO A 539 -20.16 -2.01 24.93
C PRO A 539 -20.72 -3.22 25.70
N GLU A 540 -20.58 -3.24 27.03
CA GLU A 540 -21.12 -4.34 27.87
C GLU A 540 -22.65 -4.52 27.72
N SER A 541 -23.37 -3.45 27.40
CA SER A 541 -24.82 -3.50 27.15
C SER A 541 -25.19 -4.36 25.95
N LEU A 542 -24.24 -4.67 25.04
CA LEU A 542 -24.44 -5.56 23.90
C LEU A 542 -24.86 -6.96 24.34
N VAL A 543 -24.28 -7.47 25.43
CA VAL A 543 -24.67 -8.76 26.03
C VAL A 543 -26.15 -8.78 26.35
N ARG A 544 -26.61 -7.81 27.17
CA ARG A 544 -28.01 -7.69 27.60
C ARG A 544 -28.97 -7.45 26.42
N MET A 545 -28.47 -6.80 25.36
CA MET A 545 -29.27 -6.58 24.16
C MET A 545 -29.46 -7.89 23.43
N ALA A 546 -28.37 -8.67 23.23
CA ALA A 546 -28.40 -9.94 22.52
C ALA A 546 -29.32 -10.99 23.16
N GLU A 547 -29.38 -11.08 24.48
CA GLU A 547 -30.27 -12.00 25.23
C GLU A 547 -31.76 -11.91 24.88
N ARG A 548 -32.17 -10.81 24.24
CA ARG A 548 -33.57 -10.60 23.82
C ARG A 548 -33.89 -11.20 22.46
N TYR A 549 -32.90 -11.71 21.75
CA TYR A 549 -33.01 -12.25 20.38
C TYR A 549 -32.73 -13.76 20.36
N LYS A 550 -33.19 -14.42 19.32
CA LYS A 550 -32.96 -15.87 19.13
C LYS A 550 -31.61 -16.18 18.55
N SER A 551 -31.06 -15.26 17.77
CA SER A 551 -29.72 -15.37 17.19
C SER A 551 -29.10 -14.00 16.97
N VAL A 552 -27.78 -14.01 16.76
CA VAL A 552 -26.97 -12.82 16.47
C VAL A 552 -26.25 -13.02 15.15
N VAL A 553 -26.21 -11.99 14.31
CA VAL A 553 -25.41 -11.94 13.09
C VAL A 553 -24.47 -10.75 13.18
N VAL A 554 -23.18 -10.97 12.97
CA VAL A 554 -22.17 -9.89 12.87
C VAL A 554 -21.76 -9.74 11.42
N LEU A 555 -21.83 -8.52 10.90
CA LEU A 555 -21.45 -8.19 9.53
C LEU A 555 -20.30 -7.20 9.54
N GLU A 556 -19.14 -7.61 8.99
CA GLU A 556 -17.92 -6.80 8.95
C GLU A 556 -17.21 -6.90 7.57
N ASP A 557 -16.46 -5.89 7.17
CA ASP A 557 -15.62 -5.90 5.96
C ASP A 557 -14.14 -6.20 6.25
N GLY A 558 -13.85 -6.66 7.46
CA GLY A 558 -12.58 -7.28 7.86
C GLY A 558 -12.59 -8.79 7.65
N ILE A 559 -11.44 -9.44 7.88
CA ILE A 559 -11.39 -10.91 7.88
C ILE A 559 -12.28 -11.47 8.99
N ARG A 560 -13.09 -12.47 8.62
CA ARG A 560 -14.02 -13.12 9.57
C ARG A 560 -13.29 -13.80 10.73
N HIS A 561 -12.09 -14.35 10.46
CA HIS A 561 -11.25 -14.99 11.47
C HIS A 561 -10.58 -13.92 12.34
N ALA A 562 -10.70 -14.02 13.65
CA ALA A 562 -10.20 -13.04 14.62
C ALA A 562 -10.74 -11.59 14.43
N GLY A 563 -11.82 -11.41 13.66
CA GLY A 563 -12.51 -10.13 13.49
C GLY A 563 -13.45 -9.81 14.66
N ILE A 564 -14.31 -8.82 14.47
CA ILE A 564 -15.25 -8.35 15.50
C ILE A 564 -16.25 -9.44 15.89
N GLY A 565 -16.69 -10.27 14.92
CA GLY A 565 -17.56 -11.41 15.21
C GLY A 565 -16.93 -12.40 16.19
N SER A 566 -15.62 -12.63 16.08
CA SER A 566 -14.87 -13.48 17.02
C SER A 566 -14.82 -12.86 18.44
N SER A 567 -14.56 -11.56 18.54
CA SER A 567 -14.52 -10.83 19.82
C SER A 567 -15.88 -10.80 20.51
N ILE A 568 -16.98 -10.62 19.75
CA ILE A 568 -18.35 -10.67 20.29
C ILE A 568 -18.68 -12.09 20.77
N SER A 569 -18.29 -13.13 20.03
CA SER A 569 -18.49 -14.53 20.44
C SER A 569 -17.76 -14.84 21.75
N GLU A 570 -16.55 -14.35 21.92
CA GLU A 570 -15.79 -14.47 23.18
C GLU A 570 -16.49 -13.74 24.32
N MET A 571 -16.89 -12.48 24.11
CA MET A 571 -17.63 -11.68 25.08
C MET A 571 -18.93 -12.37 25.56
N PHE A 572 -19.70 -12.97 24.65
CA PHE A 572 -20.93 -13.67 24.99
C PHE A 572 -20.64 -14.94 25.79
N ARG A 573 -19.64 -15.72 25.40
CA ARG A 573 -19.23 -16.93 26.12
C ARG A 573 -18.78 -16.59 27.54
N ASP A 574 -17.98 -15.55 27.72
CA ASP A 574 -17.48 -15.12 29.02
C ASP A 574 -18.63 -14.59 29.94
N ALA A 575 -19.66 -13.99 29.34
CA ALA A 575 -20.89 -13.59 30.02
C ALA A 575 -21.87 -14.75 30.26
N GLY A 576 -21.57 -15.97 29.81
CA GLY A 576 -22.48 -17.13 29.95
C GLY A 576 -23.69 -17.09 29.01
N VAL A 577 -23.69 -16.27 27.99
CA VAL A 577 -24.76 -16.14 26.99
C VAL A 577 -24.58 -17.17 25.88
N LEU A 578 -25.53 -18.10 25.77
CA LEU A 578 -25.51 -19.20 24.77
C LEU A 578 -26.51 -18.91 23.64
N ILE A 579 -26.22 -17.90 22.85
CA ILE A 579 -27.02 -17.53 21.67
C ILE A 579 -26.26 -17.93 20.42
N PRO A 580 -26.91 -18.58 19.42
CA PRO A 580 -26.29 -18.82 18.11
C PRO A 580 -25.79 -17.50 17.51
N LEU A 581 -24.49 -17.48 17.14
CA LEU A 581 -23.84 -16.34 16.52
C LEU A 581 -23.27 -16.74 15.17
N HIS A 582 -23.61 -15.98 14.16
CA HIS A 582 -23.11 -16.12 12.79
C HIS A 582 -22.28 -14.90 12.43
N SER A 583 -21.07 -15.12 11.92
CA SER A 583 -20.20 -14.04 11.46
C SER A 583 -20.13 -14.05 9.93
N ILE A 584 -20.42 -12.91 9.32
CA ILE A 584 -20.28 -12.64 7.89
C ILE A 584 -19.14 -11.63 7.74
N GLY A 585 -18.09 -12.01 7.03
CA GLY A 585 -16.90 -11.18 6.82
C GLY A 585 -16.03 -11.77 5.70
N VAL A 586 -14.93 -11.11 5.43
CA VAL A 586 -13.99 -11.53 4.39
C VAL A 586 -13.35 -12.87 4.77
N PRO A 587 -13.25 -13.85 3.86
CA PRO A 587 -12.57 -15.11 4.13
C PRO A 587 -11.07 -14.89 4.42
N LEU A 588 -10.45 -15.83 5.14
CA LEU A 588 -9.02 -15.79 5.47
C LEU A 588 -8.20 -16.27 4.26
N GLU A 589 -8.13 -15.42 3.25
CA GLU A 589 -7.37 -15.68 2.02
C GLU A 589 -6.92 -14.36 1.37
N PHE A 590 -5.97 -14.44 0.43
CA PHE A 590 -5.57 -13.28 -0.37
C PHE A 590 -6.56 -13.09 -1.52
N ILE A 591 -7.30 -11.98 -1.47
CA ILE A 591 -8.35 -11.66 -2.44
C ILE A 591 -7.73 -10.99 -3.66
N GLU A 592 -8.01 -11.51 -4.86
CA GLU A 592 -7.56 -10.94 -6.12
C GLU A 592 -8.18 -9.56 -6.40
N HIS A 593 -7.58 -8.84 -7.35
CA HIS A 593 -8.07 -7.53 -7.78
C HIS A 593 -9.39 -7.63 -8.59
N SER A 594 -10.30 -6.73 -8.30
CA SER A 594 -11.53 -6.47 -9.04
C SER A 594 -12.16 -5.18 -8.51
N LYS A 595 -13.35 -4.81 -8.98
CA LYS A 595 -14.11 -3.73 -8.33
C LYS A 595 -14.59 -4.19 -6.95
N ARG A 596 -14.55 -3.30 -5.95
CA ARG A 596 -14.99 -3.62 -4.57
C ARG A 596 -16.36 -4.32 -4.53
N GLY A 597 -17.35 -3.82 -5.27
CA GLY A 597 -18.69 -4.42 -5.29
C GLY A 597 -18.72 -5.83 -5.87
N GLU A 598 -17.91 -6.12 -6.88
CA GLU A 598 -17.76 -7.46 -7.46
C GLU A 598 -17.15 -8.42 -6.46
N ILE A 599 -16.07 -8.01 -5.78
CA ILE A 599 -15.42 -8.82 -4.74
C ILE A 599 -16.41 -9.13 -3.60
N LEU A 600 -17.11 -8.12 -3.08
CA LEU A 600 -18.11 -8.33 -2.04
C LEU A 600 -19.22 -9.30 -2.47
N SER A 601 -19.64 -9.22 -3.73
CA SER A 601 -20.62 -10.16 -4.31
C SER A 601 -20.07 -11.59 -4.37
N ASP A 602 -18.81 -11.77 -4.79
CA ASP A 602 -18.16 -13.08 -4.92
C ASP A 602 -18.00 -13.79 -3.58
N ILE A 603 -17.67 -13.04 -2.53
CA ILE A 603 -17.54 -13.57 -1.17
C ILE A 603 -18.88 -13.60 -0.40
N GLY A 604 -20.00 -13.30 -1.09
CA GLY A 604 -21.35 -13.43 -0.53
C GLY A 604 -21.80 -12.25 0.34
N ILE A 605 -21.05 -11.15 0.41
CA ILE A 605 -21.41 -9.96 1.20
C ILE A 605 -22.31 -9.05 0.32
N THR A 606 -23.55 -9.47 0.12
CA THR A 606 -24.62 -8.69 -0.53
C THR A 606 -25.88 -8.75 0.31
N ALA A 607 -26.72 -7.72 0.25
CA ALA A 607 -27.97 -7.68 1.00
C ALA A 607 -28.85 -8.92 0.72
N GLN A 608 -28.92 -9.37 -0.54
CA GLN A 608 -29.70 -10.54 -0.93
C GLN A 608 -29.17 -11.84 -0.32
N ASN A 609 -27.85 -12.09 -0.38
CA ASN A 609 -27.25 -13.30 0.19
C ASN A 609 -27.36 -13.31 1.71
N ILE A 610 -27.10 -12.17 2.35
CA ILE A 610 -27.23 -12.01 3.80
C ILE A 610 -28.67 -12.26 4.25
N SER A 611 -29.66 -11.66 3.58
CA SER A 611 -31.09 -11.89 3.87
C SER A 611 -31.44 -13.37 3.76
N ARG A 612 -31.03 -14.06 2.68
CA ARG A 612 -31.26 -15.50 2.49
C ARG A 612 -30.66 -16.32 3.65
N SER A 613 -29.39 -16.09 3.99
CA SER A 613 -28.74 -16.80 5.09
C SER A 613 -29.46 -16.57 6.44
N VAL A 614 -29.88 -15.34 6.71
CA VAL A 614 -30.63 -14.98 7.92
C VAL A 614 -31.96 -15.73 7.99
N VAL A 615 -32.68 -15.83 6.89
CA VAL A 615 -33.95 -16.58 6.81
C VAL A 615 -33.73 -18.07 7.02
N GLU A 616 -32.71 -18.65 6.37
CA GLU A 616 -32.34 -20.06 6.52
C GLU A 616 -31.96 -20.38 7.97
N TRP A 617 -31.07 -19.62 8.60
CA TRP A 617 -30.67 -19.82 9.99
C TRP A 617 -31.85 -19.69 10.96
N SER A 618 -32.74 -18.70 10.73
CA SER A 618 -33.95 -18.52 11.56
C SER A 618 -34.92 -19.69 11.42
N SER A 619 -35.01 -20.31 10.25
CA SER A 619 -35.89 -21.48 10.02
C SER A 619 -35.35 -22.72 10.72
N THR A 620 -34.04 -22.99 10.60
CA THR A 620 -33.37 -24.09 11.30
C THR A 620 -33.55 -24.03 12.82
N LEU A 621 -33.37 -22.83 13.41
CA LEU A 621 -33.58 -22.63 14.84
C LEU A 621 -35.03 -22.88 15.26
N LYS A 622 -36.03 -22.51 14.44
CA LYS A 622 -37.44 -22.79 14.72
C LYS A 622 -37.72 -24.28 14.72
N GLU A 623 -37.17 -25.05 13.79
CA GLU A 623 -37.28 -26.51 13.69
C GLU A 623 -36.63 -27.20 14.91
N GLU A 624 -35.40 -26.83 15.29
CA GLU A 624 -34.72 -27.38 16.45
C GLU A 624 -35.44 -27.10 17.76
N MET A 625 -36.10 -25.95 17.88
CA MET A 625 -36.92 -25.61 19.06
C MET A 625 -38.26 -26.35 19.08
N GLN A 626 -38.84 -26.73 17.93
CA GLN A 626 -40.08 -27.48 17.84
C GLN A 626 -39.87 -28.99 17.99
N PHE A 627 -38.75 -29.53 17.54
CA PHE A 627 -38.40 -30.93 17.61
C PHE A 627 -36.99 -31.07 18.20
N PRO A 628 -36.84 -30.98 19.55
CA PRO A 628 -35.55 -31.28 20.16
C PRO A 628 -35.18 -32.71 19.78
N SER A 629 -34.05 -32.89 19.12
CA SER A 629 -33.60 -34.21 18.67
C SER A 629 -33.47 -35.15 19.88
N ASP A 630 -34.23 -36.26 19.90
CA ASP A 630 -34.16 -37.32 20.91
C ASP A 630 -32.82 -38.07 20.95
N GLU A 631 -31.87 -37.74 20.11
CA GLU A 631 -30.56 -38.39 20.06
C GLU A 631 -29.65 -38.20 21.30
N ASN A 632 -30.00 -37.28 22.21
CA ASN A 632 -29.25 -37.10 23.45
C ASN A 632 -29.85 -37.87 24.67
N ALA A 633 -30.96 -38.58 24.52
CA ALA A 633 -31.53 -39.41 25.60
C ALA A 633 -30.73 -40.69 25.87
N ASP A 634 -29.99 -41.22 24.91
CA ASP A 634 -29.29 -42.50 25.03
C ASP A 634 -27.87 -42.43 25.61
N ARG A 635 -27.35 -41.24 25.92
CA ARG A 635 -25.99 -41.05 26.49
C ARG A 635 -25.94 -40.95 28.02
N LYS A 636 -27.03 -41.17 28.71
CA LYS A 636 -27.04 -41.23 30.18
C LYS A 636 -27.43 -42.60 30.71
N GLN A 637 -26.59 -43.63 30.48
CA GLN A 637 -26.53 -44.76 31.40
C GLN A 637 -25.04 -45.07 31.65
N PRO A 638 -24.54 -44.85 32.88
CA PRO A 638 -23.24 -45.35 33.30
C PRO A 638 -23.37 -46.87 33.59
N ARG A 639 -22.48 -47.63 33.04
CA ARG A 639 -22.12 -48.97 33.57
C ARG A 639 -20.90 -48.85 34.43
#